data_0584778f0495fffd18de4785186ec8bf
#
_entry.id   0584778f0495fffd18de4785186ec8bf
#
_cell.length_a   1.000
_cell.length_b   1.000
_cell.length_c   1.000
_cell.angle_alpha   90.00
_cell.angle_beta   90.00
_cell.angle_gamma   90.00
#
_symmetry.space_group_name_H-M   'P 1'
#
loop_
_entity.id
_entity.type
_entity.pdbx_description
1 polymer ?
#
loop_
_entity_poly.entity_id
_entity_poly.type
_entity_poly.pdbx_seq_one_letter_code
_entity_poly.pdbx_strand_id
1 'polypeptide(L)'
;MECQRLSLPPLSAPGEVVTFYSYKGGTGRTMALSNIAVLLARRENASVPVLMLDWDMDAPGLHHYFEQHEERPGVLEFFEACRQQLERFSLETAGARGGGQARGREDAGREDAALAQRVLDAIDWQQYVVRVDQGSPLYLMRAGRFDASYSERLAQMRWDQLFDTCPALFRCFADTLAQHFRYVLVDSRTGRTDSAGICTTLLPKKLVVVFTPNRQSLEGVDALVTRAIEYRRSHEDEQRPLLVYPLPSRIEMGDGAQRAEWRRGDAHKGIAGFQPMFERLLRTSYGLSQIALDSYFDEVQLQQTKTFAYGEQLAVRIDQGGDRFSLTRTFEAFLHWLTGGYFPWQSSREIALLGAISEARQALLLEPGRAVALPLARDLARLGELYRKEGRSAQALDVFRQSVEIRVRLLGEEHPDSLACKSGMARLLRQLGKLDEARFLEEDVLDVRERVLGSEHPDTLAARACLAQTLLQQGELAAALLLQDTVLASYVRQLGGEHPLTLDAMDRRAATLLRMGRLAQAQQVLGTVVAARERLFGAEHGDTLRSKLALAQALGRAGDLEGARRLLAAVLQVQERRLGSDHAATLATRDLLADIGAGQGDWAGARQLHEDQVAARERTRGLDHPETLMSQRKLAEALLRRGELDAARSVQEQVLEVHARLLGEDHLDTLHSKKQLAGTLQQQGDSEAARLLEDAVLSGSDRLLNAPVTGHADSVLDGARHLQETILAGRASGRGVAEPDTLASMILMLQGMIEREQYAQADELADHMKSCLLRPGVPGKLRRRGMAQLKKMYKLQGNLNALLALQEDEVQALEGALSEARIGQR
;
A
#
# COMPACT_ATOMS: atom_id res chain seq x y z
N MET A 1 8.44 55.42 23.77
CA MET A 1 9.14 54.17 24.12
C MET A 1 9.73 53.60 22.83
N GLU A 2 11.05 53.58 22.70
CA GLU A 2 11.73 52.98 21.56
C GLU A 2 11.36 51.48 21.53
N CYS A 3 10.74 51.06 20.46
CA CYS A 3 10.52 49.64 20.19
C CYS A 3 11.90 48.95 20.16
N GLN A 4 12.26 48.21 21.21
CA GLN A 4 13.43 47.33 21.14
C GLN A 4 13.27 46.42 19.92
N ARG A 5 14.12 46.61 18.90
CA ARG A 5 14.18 45.72 17.74
C ARG A 5 14.46 44.31 18.24
N LEU A 6 13.58 43.39 17.85
CA LEU A 6 13.77 41.97 18.11
C LEU A 6 15.03 41.54 17.35
N SER A 7 16.03 41.00 18.04
CA SER A 7 17.23 40.47 17.40
C SER A 7 17.29 38.96 17.71
N LEU A 8 16.82 38.15 16.79
CA LEU A 8 16.88 36.70 16.91
C LEU A 8 18.00 36.18 16.00
N PRO A 9 19.07 35.60 16.54
CA PRO A 9 20.11 34.96 15.73
C PRO A 9 19.57 33.72 15.01
N PRO A 10 20.16 33.35 13.88
CA PRO A 10 19.80 32.12 13.21
C PRO A 10 20.17 30.90 14.06
N LEU A 11 19.36 29.86 13.97
CA LEU A 11 19.59 28.59 14.65
C LEU A 11 20.70 27.79 13.96
N SER A 12 21.37 26.91 14.73
CA SER A 12 22.39 25.98 14.19
C SER A 12 21.83 24.96 13.23
N ALA A 13 20.54 24.65 13.33
CA ALA A 13 19.80 23.80 12.41
C ALA A 13 18.39 24.37 12.18
N PRO A 14 17.83 24.28 10.96
CA PRO A 14 16.53 24.85 10.67
C PRO A 14 15.43 24.20 11.52
N GLY A 15 14.45 25.01 11.92
CA GLY A 15 13.28 24.58 12.66
C GLY A 15 12.23 23.90 11.79
N GLU A 16 11.05 23.71 12.35
CA GLU A 16 9.95 23.03 11.71
C GLU A 16 8.70 23.91 11.63
N VAL A 17 8.07 23.95 10.46
CA VAL A 17 6.78 24.60 10.26
C VAL A 17 5.67 23.56 10.42
N VAL A 18 4.74 23.83 11.33
CA VAL A 18 3.60 22.95 11.67
C VAL A 18 2.31 23.73 11.49
N THR A 19 1.48 23.32 10.54
CA THR A 19 0.16 23.94 10.34
C THR A 19 -0.90 23.19 11.13
N PHE A 20 -1.71 23.93 11.88
CA PHE A 20 -2.96 23.45 12.48
C PHE A 20 -4.12 23.84 11.58
N TYR A 21 -4.83 22.85 11.07
CA TYR A 21 -5.96 23.02 10.16
C TYR A 21 -7.21 22.32 10.68
N SER A 22 -8.36 22.92 10.40
CA SER A 22 -9.67 22.28 10.57
C SER A 22 -10.60 22.61 9.42
N TYR A 23 -11.38 21.63 8.94
CA TYR A 23 -12.35 21.88 7.88
C TYR A 23 -13.51 22.74 8.32
N LYS A 24 -13.92 22.64 9.60
CA LYS A 24 -15.05 23.35 10.18
C LYS A 24 -14.59 24.27 11.31
N GLY A 25 -15.25 25.42 11.44
CA GLY A 25 -15.02 26.33 12.56
C GLY A 25 -15.47 25.74 13.90
N GLY A 26 -14.91 26.25 14.99
CA GLY A 26 -15.26 25.86 16.36
C GLY A 26 -14.78 24.47 16.80
N THR A 27 -13.84 23.87 16.10
CA THR A 27 -13.25 22.55 16.46
C THR A 27 -12.21 22.63 17.60
N GLY A 28 -11.82 23.81 18.03
CA GLY A 28 -10.76 23.99 19.04
C GLY A 28 -9.33 24.03 18.45
N ARG A 29 -9.17 24.32 17.16
CA ARG A 29 -7.88 24.40 16.47
C ARG A 29 -6.94 25.43 17.10
N THR A 30 -7.38 26.69 17.24
CA THR A 30 -6.63 27.79 17.86
C THR A 30 -6.26 27.49 19.32
N MET A 31 -7.20 26.89 20.08
CA MET A 31 -6.94 26.42 21.45
C MET A 31 -5.83 25.37 21.47
N ALA A 32 -5.88 24.35 20.57
CA ALA A 32 -4.87 23.32 20.51
C ALA A 32 -3.50 23.91 20.18
N LEU A 33 -3.41 24.79 19.17
CA LEU A 33 -2.18 25.46 18.78
C LEU A 33 -1.61 26.27 19.95
N SER A 34 -2.41 27.10 20.60
CA SER A 34 -1.97 27.95 21.71
C SER A 34 -1.42 27.15 22.89
N ASN A 35 -2.06 26.05 23.27
CA ASN A 35 -1.61 25.18 24.35
C ASN A 35 -0.30 24.45 23.99
N ILE A 36 -0.20 23.93 22.77
CA ILE A 36 1.02 23.29 22.24
C ILE A 36 2.18 24.29 22.18
N ALA A 37 1.92 25.52 21.74
CA ALA A 37 2.95 26.59 21.70
C ALA A 37 3.56 26.86 23.07
N VAL A 38 2.71 26.96 24.10
CA VAL A 38 3.15 27.17 25.49
C VAL A 38 3.96 25.99 26.01
N LEU A 39 3.55 24.75 25.72
CA LEU A 39 4.31 23.55 26.12
C LEU A 39 5.67 23.47 25.42
N LEU A 40 5.74 23.78 24.13
CA LEU A 40 6.98 23.81 23.36
C LEU A 40 7.96 24.85 23.91
N ALA A 41 7.48 26.06 24.19
CA ALA A 41 8.31 27.14 24.70
C ALA A 41 8.83 26.89 26.13
N ARG A 42 8.16 26.03 26.92
CA ARG A 42 8.59 25.64 28.29
C ARG A 42 9.51 24.43 28.32
N ARG A 43 9.51 23.61 27.28
CA ARG A 43 10.31 22.39 27.17
C ARG A 43 11.79 22.78 27.01
N GLU A 44 12.71 22.03 27.64
CA GLU A 44 14.14 22.17 27.45
C GLU A 44 14.74 23.52 27.93
N ASN A 45 14.58 23.88 29.20
CA ASN A 45 15.29 25.03 29.84
C ASN A 45 15.12 26.38 29.13
N ALA A 46 13.94 26.69 28.62
CA ALA A 46 13.50 28.02 28.14
C ALA A 46 14.33 28.65 26.99
N SER A 47 15.07 27.88 26.22
CA SER A 47 15.96 28.43 25.16
C SER A 47 15.47 28.25 23.72
N VAL A 48 14.34 27.61 23.49
CA VAL A 48 13.85 27.27 22.15
C VAL A 48 12.79 28.26 21.66
N PRO A 49 13.10 29.17 20.70
CA PRO A 49 12.13 30.12 20.19
C PRO A 49 10.99 29.45 19.39
N VAL A 50 9.76 29.78 19.77
CA VAL A 50 8.52 29.30 19.14
C VAL A 50 7.75 30.49 18.60
N LEU A 51 7.39 30.45 17.32
CA LEU A 51 6.55 31.45 16.67
C LEU A 51 5.16 30.88 16.42
N MET A 52 4.13 31.59 16.80
CA MET A 52 2.75 31.39 16.37
C MET A 52 2.41 32.34 15.23
N LEU A 53 1.80 31.85 14.17
CA LEU A 53 1.41 32.61 12.98
C LEU A 53 -0.11 32.56 12.85
N ASP A 54 -0.80 33.70 13.05
CA ASP A 54 -2.26 33.78 12.88
C ASP A 54 -2.59 34.00 11.41
N TRP A 55 -2.91 32.94 10.70
CA TRP A 55 -3.33 33.00 9.29
C TRP A 55 -4.85 32.94 9.12
N ASP A 56 -5.62 32.82 10.19
CA ASP A 56 -7.09 32.93 10.14
C ASP A 56 -7.53 34.41 10.12
N MET A 57 -7.27 35.06 9.00
CA MET A 57 -7.46 36.50 8.85
C MET A 57 -8.93 36.93 8.86
N ASP A 58 -9.87 36.03 8.61
CA ASP A 58 -11.30 36.34 8.64
C ASP A 58 -11.89 36.28 10.06
N ALA A 59 -11.32 35.42 10.91
CA ALA A 59 -11.73 35.27 12.31
C ALA A 59 -10.49 35.06 13.21
N PRO A 60 -9.60 36.06 13.29
CA PRO A 60 -8.35 35.95 14.03
C PRO A 60 -8.61 35.76 15.53
N GLY A 61 -7.92 34.80 16.14
CA GLY A 61 -8.19 34.39 17.53
C GLY A 61 -6.97 34.27 18.43
N LEU A 62 -5.76 34.11 17.89
CA LEU A 62 -4.55 33.85 18.68
C LEU A 62 -4.21 34.97 19.65
N HIS A 63 -4.43 36.24 19.26
CA HIS A 63 -4.10 37.39 20.09
C HIS A 63 -4.92 37.46 21.39
N HIS A 64 -6.13 36.84 21.46
CA HIS A 64 -6.93 36.80 22.68
C HIS A 64 -6.37 35.87 23.76
N TYR A 65 -5.65 34.80 23.37
CA TYR A 65 -5.00 33.88 24.32
C TYR A 65 -3.82 34.52 25.07
N PHE A 66 -3.25 35.62 24.53
CA PHE A 66 -1.99 36.22 25.03
C PHE A 66 -2.11 37.71 25.40
N GLU A 67 -3.33 38.21 25.60
CA GLU A 67 -3.65 39.56 26.07
C GLU A 67 -2.90 40.69 25.33
N GLN A 68 -2.75 40.56 24.03
CA GLN A 68 -2.09 41.57 23.21
C GLN A 68 -3.09 42.63 22.75
N HIS A 69 -2.99 43.84 23.29
CA HIS A 69 -3.89 44.97 23.02
C HIS A 69 -3.34 45.99 22.01
N GLU A 70 -2.03 45.93 21.73
CA GLU A 70 -1.42 46.86 20.78
C GLU A 70 -1.77 46.53 19.33
N GLU A 71 -2.16 47.53 18.56
CA GLU A 71 -2.37 47.39 17.11
C GLU A 71 -1.01 47.33 16.39
N ARG A 72 -0.55 46.13 16.06
CA ARG A 72 0.70 45.92 15.33
C ARG A 72 0.42 45.30 13.95
N PRO A 73 1.29 45.57 12.96
CA PRO A 73 1.20 44.89 11.67
C PRO A 73 1.47 43.39 11.83
N GLY A 74 0.87 42.61 10.95
CA GLY A 74 0.96 41.13 10.98
C GLY A 74 1.12 40.53 9.59
N VAL A 75 0.51 39.36 9.38
CA VAL A 75 0.60 38.56 8.14
C VAL A 75 0.07 39.35 6.95
N LEU A 76 -1.07 40.03 7.07
CA LEU A 76 -1.68 40.79 5.97
C LEU A 76 -0.70 41.88 5.49
N GLU A 77 -0.19 42.72 6.39
CA GLU A 77 0.72 43.80 6.02
C GLU A 77 2.06 43.29 5.49
N PHE A 78 2.53 42.14 5.99
CA PHE A 78 3.74 41.51 5.49
C PHE A 78 3.59 41.09 4.03
N PHE A 79 2.49 40.43 3.66
CA PHE A 79 2.26 40.00 2.27
C PHE A 79 1.83 41.16 1.36
N GLU A 80 1.23 42.24 1.89
CA GLU A 80 1.06 43.50 1.15
C GLU A 80 2.42 44.08 0.76
N ALA A 81 3.38 44.10 1.69
CA ALA A 81 4.74 44.54 1.40
C ALA A 81 5.45 43.62 0.40
N CYS A 82 5.28 42.29 0.49
CA CYS A 82 5.78 41.35 -0.51
C CYS A 82 5.24 41.65 -1.91
N ARG A 83 3.94 41.88 -2.04
CA ARG A 83 3.30 42.25 -3.32
C ARG A 83 3.89 43.51 -3.91
N GLN A 84 4.05 44.56 -3.08
CA GLN A 84 4.65 45.84 -3.54
C GLN A 84 6.10 45.64 -4.02
N GLN A 85 6.90 44.83 -3.32
CA GLN A 85 8.27 44.52 -3.76
C GLN A 85 8.31 43.71 -5.06
N LEU A 86 7.40 42.73 -5.24
CA LEU A 86 7.28 41.97 -6.47
C LEU A 86 6.92 42.87 -7.66
N GLU A 87 5.96 43.78 -7.50
CA GLU A 87 5.59 44.77 -8.53
C GLU A 87 6.81 45.62 -8.89
N ARG A 88 7.57 46.10 -7.92
CA ARG A 88 8.79 46.91 -8.11
C ARG A 88 9.86 46.13 -8.91
N PHE A 89 10.20 44.90 -8.48
CA PHE A 89 11.20 44.08 -9.16
C PHE A 89 10.75 43.63 -10.55
N SER A 90 9.46 43.43 -10.78
CA SER A 90 8.92 43.14 -12.08
C SER A 90 9.08 44.31 -13.07
N LEU A 91 8.89 45.54 -12.62
CA LEU A 91 9.13 46.75 -13.42
C LEU A 91 10.62 46.94 -13.78
N GLU A 92 11.52 46.66 -12.85
CA GLU A 92 12.98 46.72 -13.07
C GLU A 92 13.44 45.70 -14.11
N THR A 93 12.85 44.46 -14.10
CA THR A 93 13.19 43.42 -15.05
C THR A 93 12.55 43.59 -16.43
N ALA A 94 11.38 44.20 -16.53
CA ALA A 94 10.73 44.51 -17.80
C ALA A 94 11.54 45.52 -18.64
N GLY A 95 12.26 46.44 -17.98
CA GLY A 95 13.19 47.37 -18.66
C GLY A 95 14.49 46.74 -19.19
N ALA A 96 14.83 45.53 -18.80
CA ALA A 96 16.09 44.86 -19.11
C ALA A 96 15.97 43.66 -20.10
N ARG A 97 14.75 43.22 -20.47
CA ARG A 97 14.52 42.02 -21.32
C ARG A 97 14.33 42.39 -22.78
N GLY A 98 15.42 42.29 -23.56
CA GLY A 98 15.38 42.10 -25.03
C GLY A 98 15.85 40.67 -25.35
N GLY A 99 14.93 39.81 -25.85
CA GLY A 99 15.27 38.54 -26.50
C GLY A 99 15.01 37.27 -25.67
N GLY A 100 13.87 36.61 -25.91
CA GLY A 100 13.50 35.35 -25.23
C GLY A 100 13.99 34.10 -25.97
N GLN A 101 14.62 33.20 -25.27
CA GLN A 101 14.72 31.77 -25.61
C GLN A 101 13.88 30.99 -24.59
N ALA A 102 13.18 29.94 -25.06
CA ALA A 102 12.41 29.04 -24.19
C ALA A 102 13.38 28.31 -23.23
N ARG A 103 13.25 28.55 -21.93
CA ARG A 103 14.09 28.02 -20.89
C ARG A 103 13.48 26.75 -20.27
N GLY A 104 14.33 25.86 -19.76
CA GLY A 104 13.93 24.62 -19.13
C GLY A 104 13.19 24.85 -17.79
N ARG A 105 12.36 23.90 -17.37
CA ARG A 105 11.51 23.97 -16.16
C ARG A 105 12.33 24.13 -14.85
N GLU A 106 13.53 23.56 -14.79
CA GLU A 106 14.45 23.67 -13.63
C GLU A 106 15.05 25.08 -13.47
N ASP A 107 15.39 25.74 -14.60
CA ASP A 107 15.92 27.11 -14.56
C ASP A 107 14.86 28.11 -14.12
N ALA A 108 13.59 27.90 -14.51
CA ALA A 108 12.49 28.73 -14.08
C ALA A 108 12.23 28.65 -12.56
N GLY A 109 12.33 27.45 -11.96
CA GLY A 109 12.19 27.24 -10.52
C GLY A 109 13.30 27.89 -9.69
N ARG A 110 14.54 27.90 -10.19
CA ARG A 110 15.68 28.59 -9.55
C ARG A 110 15.56 30.11 -9.60
N GLU A 111 15.09 30.64 -10.73
CA GLU A 111 14.83 32.09 -10.90
C GLU A 111 13.72 32.56 -9.96
N ASP A 112 12.64 31.77 -9.84
CA ASP A 112 11.53 32.06 -8.93
C ASP A 112 11.97 32.05 -7.46
N ALA A 113 12.73 31.08 -7.02
CA ALA A 113 13.29 31.03 -5.66
C ALA A 113 14.25 32.21 -5.38
N ALA A 114 15.07 32.60 -6.37
CA ALA A 114 15.95 33.76 -6.24
C ALA A 114 15.16 35.08 -6.14
N LEU A 115 14.06 35.21 -6.90
CA LEU A 115 13.16 36.36 -6.82
C LEU A 115 12.48 36.40 -5.43
N ALA A 116 11.95 35.28 -4.97
CA ALA A 116 11.34 35.17 -3.65
C ALA A 116 12.30 35.60 -2.54
N GLN A 117 13.55 35.11 -2.58
CA GLN A 117 14.55 35.47 -1.56
C GLN A 117 14.88 36.99 -1.58
N ARG A 118 15.02 37.56 -2.78
CA ARG A 118 15.26 39.04 -2.88
C ARG A 118 14.10 39.85 -2.31
N VAL A 119 12.86 39.41 -2.50
CA VAL A 119 11.67 40.07 -1.93
C VAL A 119 11.69 39.96 -0.41
N LEU A 120 12.01 38.81 0.15
CA LEU A 120 12.06 38.59 1.59
C LEU A 120 13.21 39.32 2.24
N ASP A 121 14.37 39.40 1.61
CA ASP A 121 15.55 40.16 2.11
C ASP A 121 15.30 41.67 2.14
N ALA A 122 14.39 42.16 1.27
CA ALA A 122 13.99 43.57 1.26
C ALA A 122 13.01 43.95 2.39
N ILE A 123 12.47 42.95 3.11
CA ILE A 123 11.45 43.16 4.17
C ILE A 123 11.98 42.68 5.50
N ASP A 124 12.03 43.59 6.49
CA ASP A 124 12.38 43.20 7.85
C ASP A 124 11.18 42.52 8.54
N TRP A 125 11.13 41.19 8.48
CA TRP A 125 10.04 40.39 9.06
C TRP A 125 9.93 40.53 10.59
N GLN A 126 11.00 40.95 11.29
CA GLN A 126 11.03 41.12 12.75
C GLN A 126 10.05 42.21 13.22
N GLN A 127 9.71 43.17 12.37
CA GLN A 127 8.75 44.24 12.69
C GLN A 127 7.30 43.69 12.82
N TYR A 128 7.01 42.53 12.28
CA TYR A 128 5.69 41.89 12.29
C TYR A 128 5.53 40.88 13.43
N VAL A 129 6.57 40.64 14.21
CA VAL A 129 6.60 39.63 15.28
C VAL A 129 6.73 40.31 16.64
N VAL A 130 5.99 39.79 17.63
CA VAL A 130 6.01 40.28 19.00
C VAL A 130 6.25 39.12 19.97
N ARG A 131 7.03 39.34 21.01
CA ARG A 131 7.15 38.39 22.11
C ARG A 131 5.92 38.50 23.01
N VAL A 132 5.22 37.36 23.24
CA VAL A 132 3.96 37.32 23.99
C VAL A 132 4.07 36.73 25.39
N ASP A 133 5.21 36.14 25.74
CA ASP A 133 5.44 35.61 27.08
C ASP A 133 6.84 36.06 27.58
N GLN A 134 6.90 36.75 28.71
CA GLN A 134 8.16 37.20 29.27
C GLN A 134 8.98 36.07 29.89
N GLY A 135 8.30 35.01 30.38
CA GLY A 135 8.90 33.85 31.02
C GLY A 135 9.40 32.77 30.02
N SER A 136 9.02 32.86 28.76
CA SER A 136 9.42 31.89 27.73
C SER A 136 9.64 32.59 26.38
N PRO A 137 10.44 32.01 25.47
CA PRO A 137 10.71 32.54 24.13
C PRO A 137 9.55 32.24 23.16
N LEU A 138 8.36 32.71 23.50
CA LEU A 138 7.14 32.57 22.73
C LEU A 138 6.80 33.86 21.99
N TYR A 139 6.60 33.77 20.70
CA TYR A 139 6.39 34.88 19.78
C TYR A 139 5.10 34.70 19.00
N LEU A 140 4.52 35.81 18.53
CA LEU A 140 3.30 35.89 17.76
C LEU A 140 3.48 36.86 16.57
N MET A 141 3.13 36.41 15.37
CA MET A 141 2.80 37.23 14.23
C MET A 141 1.26 37.18 14.06
N ARG A 142 0.62 38.33 14.30
CA ARG A 142 -0.85 38.45 14.25
C ARG A 142 -1.35 38.39 12.82
N ALA A 143 -2.66 38.18 12.62
CA ALA A 143 -3.30 38.20 11.30
C ALA A 143 -3.12 39.56 10.59
N GLY A 144 -3.13 40.64 11.33
CA GLY A 144 -2.89 42.02 10.85
C GLY A 144 -3.31 43.04 11.85
N ARG A 145 -3.28 44.31 11.43
CA ARG A 145 -3.78 45.46 12.20
C ARG A 145 -5.28 45.58 12.01
N PHE A 146 -6.06 45.49 13.10
CA PHE A 146 -7.53 45.48 13.07
C PHE A 146 -8.12 46.89 13.11
N ASP A 147 -7.71 47.74 12.17
CA ASP A 147 -8.26 49.07 11.96
C ASP A 147 -9.48 49.05 11.05
N ALA A 148 -10.09 50.24 10.84
CA ALA A 148 -11.29 50.37 9.99
C ALA A 148 -11.08 49.91 8.53
N SER A 149 -9.86 49.87 8.04
CA SER A 149 -9.51 49.45 6.68
C SER A 149 -9.21 47.95 6.54
N TYR A 150 -9.11 47.20 7.66
CA TYR A 150 -8.68 45.81 7.66
C TYR A 150 -9.48 44.93 6.73
N SER A 151 -10.81 44.98 6.80
CA SER A 151 -11.70 44.11 5.98
C SER A 151 -11.59 44.46 4.50
N GLU A 152 -11.40 45.74 4.14
CA GLU A 152 -11.22 46.18 2.75
C GLU A 152 -9.87 45.69 2.20
N ARG A 153 -8.80 45.85 2.95
CA ARG A 153 -7.46 45.39 2.58
C ARG A 153 -7.42 43.86 2.41
N LEU A 154 -8.06 43.09 3.33
CA LEU A 154 -8.16 41.66 3.25
C LEU A 154 -8.93 41.24 1.97
N ALA A 155 -10.02 41.88 1.65
CA ALA A 155 -10.80 41.61 0.42
C ALA A 155 -10.03 41.95 -0.86
N GLN A 156 -9.09 42.90 -0.82
CA GLN A 156 -8.22 43.25 -1.94
C GLN A 156 -7.00 42.31 -2.08
N MET A 157 -6.69 41.50 -1.06
CA MET A 157 -5.57 40.57 -1.12
C MET A 157 -5.90 39.36 -2.01
N ARG A 158 -5.26 39.29 -3.15
CA ARG A 158 -5.42 38.23 -4.14
C ARG A 158 -4.31 37.19 -3.97
N TRP A 159 -4.58 36.20 -3.12
CA TRP A 159 -3.63 35.13 -2.82
C TRP A 159 -3.27 34.29 -4.03
N ASP A 160 -4.25 34.06 -4.91
CA ASP A 160 -4.09 33.39 -6.19
C ASP A 160 -3.06 34.11 -7.09
N GLN A 161 -3.23 35.41 -7.27
CA GLN A 161 -2.30 36.21 -8.10
C GLN A 161 -0.90 36.28 -7.50
N LEU A 162 -0.80 36.37 -6.18
CA LEU A 162 0.51 36.38 -5.51
C LEU A 162 1.25 35.07 -5.71
N PHE A 163 0.53 33.95 -5.64
CA PHE A 163 1.06 32.62 -5.92
C PHE A 163 1.47 32.47 -7.39
N ASP A 164 0.62 32.90 -8.34
CA ASP A 164 0.91 32.82 -9.76
C ASP A 164 2.13 33.69 -10.16
N THR A 165 2.34 34.81 -9.46
CA THR A 165 3.47 35.73 -9.72
C THR A 165 4.80 35.17 -9.19
N CYS A 166 4.80 34.55 -8.01
CA CYS A 166 6.00 34.00 -7.38
C CYS A 166 5.63 32.77 -6.51
N PRO A 167 5.48 31.57 -7.09
CA PRO A 167 5.11 30.35 -6.36
C PRO A 167 6.06 29.99 -5.22
N ALA A 168 7.36 30.28 -5.34
CA ALA A 168 8.36 30.00 -4.33
C ALA A 168 8.26 30.90 -3.08
N LEU A 169 7.55 32.05 -3.15
CA LEU A 169 7.50 33.05 -2.08
C LEU A 169 7.08 32.44 -0.73
N PHE A 170 6.00 31.65 -0.73
CA PHE A 170 5.45 31.09 0.50
C PHE A 170 6.38 30.08 1.16
N ARG A 171 7.07 29.27 0.35
CA ARG A 171 8.06 28.29 0.83
C ARG A 171 9.29 28.99 1.37
N CYS A 172 9.85 29.96 0.64
CA CYS A 172 10.99 30.76 1.10
C CYS A 172 10.66 31.53 2.38
N PHE A 173 9.44 32.05 2.52
CA PHE A 173 8.96 32.67 3.76
C PHE A 173 8.97 31.69 4.94
N ALA A 174 8.42 30.48 4.75
CA ALA A 174 8.42 29.44 5.76
C ALA A 174 9.85 29.02 6.16
N ASP A 175 10.74 28.86 5.19
CA ASP A 175 12.16 28.53 5.42
C ASP A 175 12.90 29.67 6.12
N THR A 176 12.64 30.93 5.77
CA THR A 176 13.22 32.10 6.46
C THR A 176 12.85 32.12 7.94
N LEU A 177 11.57 31.90 8.26
CA LEU A 177 11.14 31.84 9.66
C LEU A 177 11.75 30.61 10.38
N ALA A 178 11.84 29.48 9.73
CA ALA A 178 12.42 28.25 10.28
C ALA A 178 13.94 28.39 10.57
N GLN A 179 14.64 29.35 9.97
CA GLN A 179 16.04 29.66 10.33
C GLN A 179 16.18 30.29 11.71
N HIS A 180 15.12 30.95 12.19
CA HIS A 180 15.16 31.72 13.45
C HIS A 180 14.31 31.11 14.57
N PHE A 181 13.29 30.30 14.21
CA PHE A 181 12.38 29.68 15.17
C PHE A 181 12.47 28.16 15.06
N ARG A 182 12.64 27.49 16.19
CA ARG A 182 12.66 26.03 16.24
C ARG A 182 11.32 25.42 15.81
N TYR A 183 10.22 26.08 16.16
CA TYR A 183 8.87 25.72 15.75
C TYR A 183 8.13 26.96 15.26
N VAL A 184 7.55 26.88 14.08
CA VAL A 184 6.63 27.88 13.52
C VAL A 184 5.25 27.22 13.43
N LEU A 185 4.34 27.63 14.29
CA LEU A 185 2.99 27.05 14.38
C LEU A 185 2.00 27.96 13.64
N VAL A 186 1.38 27.47 12.59
CA VAL A 186 0.47 28.24 11.73
C VAL A 186 -0.98 27.90 12.08
N ASP A 187 -1.75 28.88 12.52
CA ASP A 187 -3.21 28.78 12.72
C ASP A 187 -3.91 29.08 11.38
N SER A 188 -4.31 28.03 10.66
CA SER A 188 -4.86 28.16 9.32
C SER A 188 -6.33 28.57 9.33
N ARG A 189 -6.81 29.17 8.25
CA ARG A 189 -8.25 29.36 8.00
C ARG A 189 -8.99 28.02 7.85
N THR A 190 -10.27 28.04 8.18
CA THR A 190 -11.17 26.89 7.97
C THR A 190 -11.69 26.78 6.52
N GLY A 191 -12.12 25.58 6.13
CA GLY A 191 -12.74 25.34 4.81
C GLY A 191 -11.74 25.25 3.67
N ARG A 192 -12.28 25.32 2.44
CA ARG A 192 -11.50 25.21 1.18
C ARG A 192 -11.33 26.58 0.55
N THR A 193 -10.33 27.31 0.95
CA THR A 193 -9.99 28.63 0.42
C THR A 193 -8.54 28.63 -0.08
N ASP A 194 -8.16 29.59 -0.91
CA ASP A 194 -6.77 29.71 -1.40
C ASP A 194 -5.78 29.90 -0.25
N SER A 195 -6.13 30.73 0.74
CA SER A 195 -5.32 30.94 1.93
C SER A 195 -5.16 29.66 2.77
N ALA A 196 -6.22 28.83 2.89
CA ALA A 196 -6.14 27.51 3.53
C ALA A 196 -5.27 26.55 2.72
N GLY A 197 -5.32 26.60 1.39
CA GLY A 197 -4.46 25.83 0.47
C GLY A 197 -2.97 26.15 0.69
N ILE A 198 -2.62 27.42 0.80
CA ILE A 198 -1.26 27.87 1.11
C ILE A 198 -0.79 27.25 2.45
N CYS A 199 -1.59 27.41 3.51
CA CYS A 199 -1.25 26.92 4.86
C CYS A 199 -1.14 25.40 4.95
N THR A 200 -1.95 24.65 4.21
CA THR A 200 -2.01 23.18 4.31
C THR A 200 -1.04 22.49 3.36
N THR A 201 -0.67 23.14 2.27
CA THR A 201 0.11 22.51 1.20
C THR A 201 1.51 23.08 1.06
N LEU A 202 1.68 24.39 1.10
CA LEU A 202 2.96 25.06 0.77
C LEU A 202 3.85 25.29 1.97
N LEU A 203 3.29 25.73 3.10
CA LEU A 203 4.07 26.12 4.29
C LEU A 203 4.59 24.92 5.11
N PRO A 204 3.79 23.90 5.46
CA PRO A 204 4.14 22.99 6.54
C PRO A 204 5.05 21.83 6.15
N LYS A 205 5.91 21.41 7.07
CA LYS A 205 6.47 20.04 7.10
C LYS A 205 5.50 19.06 7.75
N LYS A 206 4.75 19.52 8.76
CA LYS A 206 3.78 18.73 9.52
C LYS A 206 2.42 19.41 9.48
N LEU A 207 1.38 18.65 9.17
CA LEU A 207 0.00 19.11 9.15
C LEU A 207 -0.79 18.46 10.29
N VAL A 208 -1.16 19.23 11.28
CA VAL A 208 -2.06 18.81 12.36
C VAL A 208 -3.49 19.07 11.93
N VAL A 209 -4.27 18.00 11.79
CA VAL A 209 -5.66 18.05 11.34
C VAL A 209 -6.58 17.94 12.54
N VAL A 210 -7.13 19.06 12.99
CA VAL A 210 -8.07 19.14 14.11
C VAL A 210 -9.49 18.94 13.60
N PHE A 211 -10.17 17.90 14.10
CA PHE A 211 -11.52 17.57 13.64
C PHE A 211 -12.42 17.13 14.78
N THR A 212 -13.73 17.32 14.60
CA THR A 212 -14.75 16.74 15.46
C THR A 212 -15.33 15.49 14.81
N PRO A 213 -15.69 14.44 15.58
CA PRO A 213 -16.28 13.21 15.04
C PRO A 213 -17.69 13.47 14.48
N ASN A 214 -17.78 13.98 13.29
CA ASN A 214 -19.01 14.11 12.51
C ASN A 214 -18.69 13.98 11.02
N ARG A 215 -19.70 13.56 10.26
CA ARG A 215 -19.56 13.22 8.84
C ARG A 215 -18.97 14.37 8.00
N GLN A 216 -19.52 15.58 8.16
CA GLN A 216 -19.09 16.75 7.38
C GLN A 216 -17.61 17.10 7.63
N SER A 217 -17.15 17.00 8.89
CA SER A 217 -15.74 17.27 9.23
C SER A 217 -14.81 16.22 8.63
N LEU A 218 -15.19 14.94 8.72
CA LEU A 218 -14.37 13.83 8.22
C LEU A 218 -14.25 13.84 6.70
N GLU A 219 -15.36 13.99 5.97
CA GLU A 219 -15.34 14.06 4.49
C GLU A 219 -14.53 15.27 3.98
N GLY A 220 -14.64 16.41 4.67
CA GLY A 220 -13.89 17.61 4.31
C GLY A 220 -12.39 17.47 4.52
N VAL A 221 -11.98 16.81 5.60
CA VAL A 221 -10.58 16.53 5.94
C VAL A 221 -9.98 15.54 4.96
N ASP A 222 -10.66 14.42 4.69
CA ASP A 222 -10.20 13.38 3.76
C ASP A 222 -9.83 13.99 2.39
N ALA A 223 -10.75 14.75 1.82
CA ALA A 223 -10.56 15.37 0.52
C ALA A 223 -9.46 16.46 0.49
N LEU A 224 -9.23 17.20 1.60
CA LEU A 224 -8.20 18.21 1.64
C LEU A 224 -6.82 17.61 1.80
N VAL A 225 -6.66 16.67 2.72
CA VAL A 225 -5.38 16.00 3.00
C VAL A 225 -4.90 15.24 1.77
N THR A 226 -5.80 14.51 1.10
CA THR A 226 -5.49 13.81 -0.16
C THR A 226 -4.91 14.77 -1.18
N ARG A 227 -5.59 15.90 -1.44
CA ARG A 227 -5.11 16.91 -2.40
C ARG A 227 -3.77 17.53 -2.02
N ALA A 228 -3.57 17.85 -0.73
CA ALA A 228 -2.32 18.45 -0.28
C ALA A 228 -1.12 17.51 -0.50
N ILE A 229 -1.30 16.20 -0.23
CA ILE A 229 -0.27 15.19 -0.45
C ILE A 229 -0.04 14.96 -1.95
N GLU A 230 -1.11 14.87 -2.76
CA GLU A 230 -1.01 14.68 -4.21
C GLU A 230 -0.31 15.86 -4.89
N TYR A 231 -0.66 17.10 -4.50
CA TYR A 231 0.01 18.30 -5.00
C TYR A 231 1.50 18.24 -4.73
N ARG A 232 1.92 17.93 -3.50
CA ARG A 232 3.33 17.82 -3.16
C ARG A 232 4.06 16.73 -3.93
N ARG A 233 3.44 15.57 -4.12
CA ARG A 233 4.02 14.47 -4.91
C ARG A 233 4.24 14.83 -6.39
N SER A 234 3.42 15.71 -6.95
CA SER A 234 3.48 16.08 -8.36
C SER A 234 4.34 17.31 -8.66
N HIS A 235 4.67 18.16 -7.67
CA HIS A 235 5.30 19.46 -7.87
C HIS A 235 6.62 19.68 -7.12
N GLU A 236 7.02 18.79 -6.25
CA GLU A 236 8.28 18.95 -5.51
C GLU A 236 9.36 18.00 -6.04
N ASP A 237 10.49 18.60 -6.48
CA ASP A 237 11.73 17.88 -6.81
C ASP A 237 12.42 17.34 -5.55
N GLU A 238 12.06 17.81 -4.36
CA GLU A 238 12.58 17.35 -3.08
C GLU A 238 11.59 16.41 -2.39
N GLN A 239 12.03 15.20 -2.15
CA GLN A 239 11.34 14.06 -1.53
C GLN A 239 10.97 14.27 -0.04
N ARG A 240 10.34 15.39 0.32
CA ARG A 240 9.89 15.62 1.70
C ARG A 240 8.38 15.40 1.80
N PRO A 241 7.93 14.23 2.27
CA PRO A 241 6.50 13.97 2.42
C PRO A 241 5.90 14.92 3.48
N LEU A 242 4.70 15.43 3.21
CA LEU A 242 3.91 16.13 4.20
C LEU A 242 3.49 15.15 5.29
N LEU A 243 3.89 15.36 6.53
CA LEU A 243 3.54 14.49 7.66
C LEU A 243 2.21 14.94 8.28
N VAL A 244 1.22 14.04 8.34
CA VAL A 244 -0.13 14.34 8.82
C VAL A 244 -0.36 13.72 10.19
N TYR A 245 -0.82 14.55 11.14
CA TYR A 245 -1.15 14.19 12.52
C TYR A 245 -2.64 14.46 12.79
N PRO A 246 -3.50 13.46 12.81
CA PRO A 246 -4.91 13.62 13.13
C PRO A 246 -5.12 13.96 14.61
N LEU A 247 -5.85 15.03 14.92
CA LEU A 247 -6.15 15.43 16.29
C LEU A 247 -7.67 15.49 16.50
N PRO A 248 -8.28 14.36 16.95
CA PRO A 248 -9.69 14.35 17.29
C PRO A 248 -9.96 15.27 18.48
N SER A 249 -10.97 16.11 18.36
CA SER A 249 -11.32 17.12 19.34
C SER A 249 -12.80 17.05 19.72
N ARG A 250 -13.15 17.62 20.87
CA ARG A 250 -14.49 17.59 21.47
C ARG A 250 -15.02 16.15 21.65
N ILE A 251 -14.15 15.26 22.10
CA ILE A 251 -14.50 13.88 22.38
C ILE A 251 -15.26 13.83 23.70
N GLU A 252 -16.50 13.32 23.65
CA GLU A 252 -17.30 13.07 24.84
C GLU A 252 -16.79 11.80 25.55
N MET A 253 -16.25 11.98 26.75
CA MET A 253 -15.62 10.87 27.50
C MET A 253 -16.62 10.08 28.33
N GLY A 254 -17.82 10.64 28.57
CA GLY A 254 -18.88 10.00 29.38
C GLY A 254 -19.58 8.84 28.69
N ASP A 255 -19.67 8.85 27.36
CA ASP A 255 -20.28 7.79 26.55
C ASP A 255 -19.22 6.96 25.81
N GLY A 256 -18.81 5.86 26.43
CA GLY A 256 -17.83 4.96 25.86
C GLY A 256 -18.29 4.23 24.59
N ALA A 257 -19.59 3.93 24.48
CA ALA A 257 -20.14 3.24 23.32
C ALA A 257 -20.16 4.17 22.10
N GLN A 258 -20.68 5.38 22.24
CA GLN A 258 -20.72 6.37 21.17
C GLN A 258 -19.32 6.77 20.71
N ARG A 259 -18.37 6.90 21.66
CA ARG A 259 -16.96 7.15 21.33
C ARG A 259 -16.33 6.03 20.50
N ALA A 260 -16.60 4.77 20.86
CA ALA A 260 -16.11 3.61 20.10
C ALA A 260 -16.73 3.55 18.70
N GLU A 261 -18.02 3.84 18.54
CA GLU A 261 -18.69 3.91 17.25
C GLU A 261 -18.07 4.96 16.32
N TRP A 262 -17.88 6.18 16.80
CA TRP A 262 -17.27 7.23 15.99
C TRP A 262 -15.77 6.98 15.70
N ARG A 263 -15.08 6.32 16.60
CA ARG A 263 -13.67 5.95 16.38
C ARG A 263 -13.54 4.82 15.36
N ARG A 264 -14.25 3.70 15.56
CA ARG A 264 -14.06 2.46 14.80
C ARG A 264 -15.06 2.28 13.66
N GLY A 265 -16.17 3.00 13.70
CA GLY A 265 -17.27 2.88 12.78
C GLY A 265 -18.39 1.95 13.27
N ASP A 266 -19.59 2.15 12.72
CA ASP A 266 -20.74 1.27 12.86
C ASP A 266 -21.48 1.22 11.52
N ALA A 267 -21.34 0.11 10.80
CA ALA A 267 -21.97 -0.08 9.49
C ALA A 267 -23.50 -0.04 9.56
N HIS A 268 -24.13 -0.49 10.67
CA HIS A 268 -25.58 -0.48 10.82
C HIS A 268 -26.14 0.95 10.96
N LYS A 269 -25.34 1.85 11.52
CA LYS A 269 -25.68 3.26 11.67
C LYS A 269 -25.13 4.14 10.55
N GLY A 270 -24.43 3.58 9.58
CA GLY A 270 -23.77 4.32 8.49
C GLY A 270 -22.62 5.22 8.97
N ILE A 271 -21.98 4.88 10.10
CA ILE A 271 -20.85 5.63 10.65
C ILE A 271 -19.55 4.97 10.15
N ALA A 272 -18.80 5.67 9.31
CA ALA A 272 -17.55 5.14 8.73
C ALA A 272 -16.40 4.99 9.74
N GLY A 273 -16.44 5.72 10.86
CA GLY A 273 -15.34 5.79 11.84
C GLY A 273 -14.16 6.65 11.38
N PHE A 274 -13.63 7.46 12.30
CA PHE A 274 -12.47 8.30 11.93
C PHE A 274 -11.15 7.53 11.86
N GLN A 275 -10.95 6.50 12.68
CA GLN A 275 -9.73 5.71 12.65
C GLN A 275 -9.57 4.94 11.33
N PRO A 276 -10.55 4.15 10.84
CA PRO A 276 -10.45 3.48 9.54
C PRO A 276 -10.27 4.46 8.36
N MET A 277 -10.89 5.64 8.44
CA MET A 277 -10.72 6.70 7.43
C MET A 277 -9.25 7.16 7.35
N PHE A 278 -8.65 7.51 8.49
CA PHE A 278 -7.23 7.94 8.52
C PHE A 278 -6.27 6.80 8.20
N GLU A 279 -6.55 5.57 8.63
CA GLU A 279 -5.75 4.39 8.26
C GLU A 279 -5.74 4.19 6.75
N ARG A 280 -6.89 4.28 6.09
CA ARG A 280 -6.99 4.23 4.62
C ARG A 280 -6.24 5.39 3.97
N LEU A 281 -6.50 6.63 4.40
CA LEU A 281 -5.91 7.85 3.87
C LEU A 281 -4.39 7.81 3.94
N LEU A 282 -3.83 7.54 5.12
CA LEU A 282 -2.38 7.52 5.34
C LEU A 282 -1.71 6.33 4.64
N ARG A 283 -2.36 5.15 4.63
CA ARG A 283 -1.88 3.98 3.89
C ARG A 283 -1.72 4.29 2.41
N THR A 284 -2.74 4.85 1.78
CA THR A 284 -2.71 5.21 0.35
C THR A 284 -1.70 6.32 0.07
N SER A 285 -1.68 7.34 0.92
CA SER A 285 -0.83 8.52 0.74
C SER A 285 0.67 8.22 0.91
N TYR A 286 1.03 7.29 1.80
CA TYR A 286 2.44 6.96 2.07
C TYR A 286 2.88 5.62 1.48
N GLY A 287 2.00 4.91 0.76
CA GLY A 287 2.31 3.63 0.13
C GLY A 287 2.65 2.51 1.12
N LEU A 288 2.00 2.50 2.29
CA LEU A 288 2.24 1.53 3.35
C LEU A 288 1.33 0.31 3.16
N SER A 289 1.85 -0.89 3.40
CA SER A 289 1.08 -2.13 3.25
C SER A 289 0.03 -2.30 4.34
N GLN A 290 0.36 -1.93 5.57
CA GLN A 290 -0.53 -1.97 6.73
C GLN A 290 -0.29 -0.75 7.62
N ILE A 291 -1.36 -0.26 8.24
CA ILE A 291 -1.34 0.84 9.21
C ILE A 291 -2.29 0.46 10.36
N ALA A 292 -1.88 0.75 11.60
CA ALA A 292 -2.72 0.71 12.78
C ALA A 292 -2.53 2.02 13.56
N LEU A 293 -3.62 2.72 13.82
CA LEU A 293 -3.61 3.98 14.58
C LEU A 293 -4.13 3.80 16.01
N ASP A 294 -4.25 2.55 16.49
CA ASP A 294 -4.79 2.27 17.82
C ASP A 294 -3.97 2.94 18.92
N SER A 295 -2.65 2.73 18.94
CA SER A 295 -1.76 3.32 19.96
C SER A 295 -1.81 4.85 19.96
N TYR A 296 -1.85 5.45 18.78
CA TYR A 296 -1.94 6.90 18.63
C TYR A 296 -3.26 7.44 19.18
N PHE A 297 -4.40 6.89 18.75
CA PHE A 297 -5.71 7.36 19.19
C PHE A 297 -6.08 6.90 20.61
N ASP A 298 -5.35 5.98 21.23
CA ASP A 298 -5.51 5.68 22.64
C ASP A 298 -4.98 6.82 23.53
N GLU A 299 -3.97 7.53 23.06
CA GLU A 299 -3.29 8.62 23.79
C GLU A 299 -3.77 10.02 23.35
N VAL A 300 -4.11 10.18 22.05
CA VAL A 300 -4.35 11.48 21.41
C VAL A 300 -5.84 11.67 21.11
N GLN A 301 -6.59 12.17 22.10
CA GLN A 301 -7.99 12.55 21.96
C GLN A 301 -8.28 13.76 22.85
N LEU A 302 -8.53 14.94 22.25
CA LEU A 302 -8.92 16.13 23.00
C LEU A 302 -10.37 16.00 23.47
N GLN A 303 -10.52 15.85 24.76
CA GLN A 303 -11.83 15.71 25.40
C GLN A 303 -12.60 17.03 25.43
N GLN A 304 -13.92 16.91 25.42
CA GLN A 304 -14.81 18.06 25.67
C GLN A 304 -14.89 18.30 27.19
N THR A 305 -14.48 19.47 27.64
CA THR A 305 -14.54 19.86 29.04
C THR A 305 -15.40 21.11 29.20
N LYS A 306 -16.18 21.14 30.26
CA LYS A 306 -17.01 22.33 30.62
C LYS A 306 -16.14 23.49 31.10
N THR A 307 -15.02 23.20 31.73
CA THR A 307 -14.10 24.19 32.33
C THR A 307 -13.54 25.15 31.31
N PHE A 308 -13.21 24.66 30.10
CA PHE A 308 -12.61 25.46 29.03
C PHE A 308 -13.62 25.74 27.89
N ALA A 309 -14.91 25.65 28.15
CA ALA A 309 -15.94 25.92 27.15
C ALA A 309 -16.18 27.42 26.91
N TYR A 310 -15.78 28.26 27.86
CA TYR A 310 -15.98 29.71 27.83
C TYR A 310 -14.65 30.44 27.96
N GLY A 311 -14.40 31.37 27.05
CA GLY A 311 -13.19 32.20 27.01
C GLY A 311 -11.95 31.52 26.43
N GLU A 312 -10.96 32.33 26.10
CA GLU A 312 -9.69 31.93 25.49
C GLU A 312 -8.68 31.61 26.59
N GLN A 313 -8.84 30.49 27.29
CA GLN A 313 -7.99 30.07 28.39
C GLN A 313 -6.94 29.04 27.96
N LEU A 314 -5.71 29.19 28.47
CA LEU A 314 -4.65 28.21 28.26
C LEU A 314 -4.76 27.07 29.29
N ALA A 315 -5.29 25.95 28.91
CA ALA A 315 -5.47 24.77 29.77
C ALA A 315 -4.15 24.36 30.44
N VAL A 316 -3.04 24.38 29.70
CA VAL A 316 -1.69 24.00 30.19
C VAL A 316 -1.11 24.95 31.24
N ARG A 317 -1.74 26.09 31.48
CA ARG A 317 -1.37 27.01 32.59
C ARG A 317 -2.22 26.80 33.84
N ILE A 318 -3.43 26.24 33.68
CA ILE A 318 -4.46 26.12 34.72
C ILE A 318 -4.56 24.68 35.22
N ASP A 319 -4.55 23.72 34.32
CA ASP A 319 -4.67 22.31 34.59
C ASP A 319 -3.29 21.70 34.87
N GLN A 320 -3.08 21.25 36.11
CA GLN A 320 -1.77 20.72 36.56
C GLN A 320 -1.49 19.28 36.13
N GLY A 321 -2.30 18.70 35.27
CA GLY A 321 -2.03 17.34 34.70
C GLY A 321 -2.26 16.15 35.63
N GLY A 322 -2.79 16.36 36.86
CA GLY A 322 -2.97 15.33 37.86
C GLY A 322 -4.11 14.33 37.60
N ASP A 323 -5.05 14.66 36.73
CA ASP A 323 -6.20 13.83 36.41
C ASP A 323 -6.02 13.14 35.03
N ARG A 324 -6.54 11.91 34.92
CA ARG A 324 -6.61 11.19 33.62
C ARG A 324 -7.46 11.90 32.55
N PHE A 325 -8.31 12.82 32.95
CA PHE A 325 -9.13 13.69 32.09
C PHE A 325 -8.52 15.08 31.89
N SER A 326 -7.25 15.27 32.21
CA SER A 326 -6.53 16.50 32.00
C SER A 326 -6.29 16.78 30.52
N LEU A 327 -6.63 17.98 30.06
CA LEU A 327 -6.27 18.45 28.72
C LEU A 327 -4.75 18.60 28.56
N THR A 328 -4.06 19.06 29.61
CA THR A 328 -2.59 19.19 29.61
C THR A 328 -1.92 17.87 29.31
N ARG A 329 -2.35 16.79 29.94
CA ARG A 329 -1.80 15.44 29.68
C ARG A 329 -2.02 15.00 28.22
N THR A 330 -3.19 15.29 27.66
CA THR A 330 -3.45 14.98 26.24
C THR A 330 -2.59 15.81 25.30
N PHE A 331 -2.37 17.09 25.62
CA PHE A 331 -1.45 17.93 24.84
C PHE A 331 -0.01 17.48 24.96
N GLU A 332 0.44 17.04 26.13
CA GLU A 332 1.78 16.47 26.34
C GLU A 332 1.96 15.16 25.57
N ALA A 333 0.98 14.27 25.58
CA ALA A 333 0.99 13.06 24.78
C ALA A 333 1.04 13.37 23.28
N PHE A 334 0.20 14.30 22.81
CA PHE A 334 0.23 14.73 21.41
C PHE A 334 1.59 15.36 21.04
N LEU A 335 2.13 16.21 21.91
CA LEU A 335 3.42 16.84 21.73
C LEU A 335 4.56 15.82 21.62
N HIS A 336 4.50 14.73 22.39
CA HIS A 336 5.46 13.63 22.29
C HIS A 336 5.47 13.00 20.88
N TRP A 337 4.30 12.73 20.32
CA TRP A 337 4.17 12.26 18.94
C TRP A 337 4.68 13.27 17.92
N LEU A 338 4.31 14.53 18.07
CA LEU A 338 4.64 15.60 17.14
C LEU A 338 6.14 15.90 17.06
N THR A 339 6.84 15.92 18.22
CA THR A 339 8.26 16.35 18.34
C THR A 339 9.24 15.20 18.49
N GLY A 340 8.79 14.01 18.87
CA GLY A 340 9.65 12.84 19.09
C GLY A 340 10.14 12.17 17.79
N GLY A 341 9.76 12.69 16.63
CA GLY A 341 10.11 12.08 15.33
C GLY A 341 9.32 10.83 15.02
N TYR A 342 8.24 10.58 15.75
CA TYR A 342 7.37 9.42 15.57
C TYR A 342 6.24 9.70 14.59
N PHE A 343 5.85 8.67 13.84
CA PHE A 343 4.69 8.74 12.97
C PHE A 343 3.45 8.20 13.67
N PRO A 344 2.25 8.72 13.40
CA PRO A 344 1.01 8.27 14.04
C PRO A 344 0.76 6.76 13.95
N TRP A 345 1.29 6.08 12.93
CA TRP A 345 1.16 4.63 12.74
C TRP A 345 2.21 3.78 13.43
N GLN A 346 3.15 4.35 14.16
CA GLN A 346 4.10 3.59 14.97
C GLN A 346 3.43 3.13 16.27
N SER A 347 3.68 1.88 16.64
CA SER A 347 3.16 1.37 17.90
C SER A 347 4.01 1.85 19.08
N SER A 348 3.42 1.97 20.27
CA SER A 348 4.16 2.32 21.50
C SER A 348 5.31 1.34 21.77
N ARG A 349 5.16 0.08 21.35
CA ARG A 349 6.21 -0.94 21.43
C ARG A 349 7.37 -0.66 20.49
N GLU A 350 7.08 -0.20 19.26
CA GLU A 350 8.10 0.22 18.29
C GLU A 350 8.89 1.40 18.84
N ILE A 351 8.20 2.41 19.36
CA ILE A 351 8.80 3.62 19.93
C ILE A 351 9.74 3.26 21.08
N ALA A 352 9.30 2.40 21.99
CA ALA A 352 10.12 1.94 23.11
C ALA A 352 11.39 1.17 22.65
N LEU A 353 11.26 0.32 21.63
CA LEU A 353 12.42 -0.40 21.06
C LEU A 353 13.38 0.54 20.33
N LEU A 354 12.88 1.51 19.57
CA LEU A 354 13.73 2.52 18.90
C LEU A 354 14.47 3.38 19.91
N GLY A 355 13.82 3.78 21.01
CA GLY A 355 14.46 4.49 22.12
C GLY A 355 15.59 3.68 22.73
N ALA A 356 15.34 2.44 23.12
CA ALA A 356 16.35 1.53 23.70
C ALA A 356 17.52 1.28 22.74
N ILE A 357 17.24 1.11 21.43
CA ILE A 357 18.28 0.94 20.39
C ILE A 357 19.13 2.20 20.27
N SER A 358 18.49 3.40 20.30
CA SER A 358 19.23 4.68 20.23
C SER A 358 20.15 4.88 21.44
N GLU A 359 19.65 4.63 22.65
CA GLU A 359 20.43 4.70 23.88
C GLU A 359 21.59 3.71 23.88
N ALA A 360 21.34 2.46 23.47
CA ALA A 360 22.37 1.44 23.36
C ALA A 360 23.45 1.79 22.32
N ARG A 361 23.08 2.39 21.18
CA ARG A 361 24.05 2.89 20.19
C ARG A 361 24.90 4.02 20.73
N GLN A 362 24.32 4.97 21.44
CA GLN A 362 25.07 6.06 22.10
C GLN A 362 26.04 5.51 23.17
N ALA A 363 25.55 4.59 24.00
CA ALA A 363 26.39 3.93 25.00
C ALA A 363 27.56 3.16 24.35
N LEU A 364 27.31 2.49 23.21
CA LEU A 364 28.36 1.77 22.48
C LEU A 364 29.44 2.69 21.91
N LEU A 365 29.10 3.94 21.56
CA LEU A 365 30.07 4.97 21.11
C LEU A 365 30.96 5.43 22.26
N LEU A 366 30.43 5.50 23.50
CA LEU A 366 31.17 5.94 24.68
C LEU A 366 31.99 4.79 25.29
N GLU A 367 31.40 3.60 25.37
CA GLU A 367 32.01 2.39 25.94
C GLU A 367 31.79 1.18 25.02
N PRO A 368 32.68 0.93 24.04
CA PRO A 368 32.58 -0.21 23.16
C PRO A 368 32.76 -1.51 23.96
N GLY A 369 31.68 -2.22 24.25
CA GLY A 369 31.73 -3.43 25.03
C GLY A 369 30.61 -4.44 24.72
N ARG A 370 30.90 -5.73 24.99
CA ARG A 370 29.96 -6.84 24.79
C ARG A 370 28.68 -6.68 25.63
N ALA A 371 28.81 -6.04 26.82
CA ALA A 371 27.70 -5.82 27.73
C ALA A 371 26.60 -4.88 27.13
N VAL A 372 27.01 -3.93 26.29
CA VAL A 372 26.07 -3.00 25.61
C VAL A 372 25.63 -3.54 24.25
N ALA A 373 26.52 -4.20 23.51
CA ALA A 373 26.24 -4.65 22.15
C ALA A 373 25.24 -5.83 22.08
N LEU A 374 25.24 -6.74 23.07
CA LEU A 374 24.29 -7.86 23.08
C LEU A 374 22.83 -7.42 23.35
N PRO A 375 22.52 -6.53 24.31
CA PRO A 375 21.21 -5.93 24.44
C PRO A 375 20.74 -5.22 23.16
N LEU A 376 21.62 -4.45 22.51
CA LEU A 376 21.35 -3.82 21.22
C LEU A 376 20.92 -4.86 20.15
N ALA A 377 21.70 -5.94 20.00
CA ALA A 377 21.38 -6.98 19.04
C ALA A 377 20.04 -7.69 19.35
N ARG A 378 19.72 -7.86 20.64
CA ARG A 378 18.44 -8.42 21.08
C ARG A 378 17.27 -7.52 20.72
N ASP A 379 17.39 -6.22 20.96
CA ASP A 379 16.31 -5.28 20.73
C ASP A 379 16.14 -5.00 19.21
N LEU A 380 17.21 -5.04 18.42
CA LEU A 380 17.13 -5.08 16.96
C LEU A 380 16.36 -6.32 16.45
N ALA A 381 16.62 -7.50 16.99
CA ALA A 381 15.89 -8.71 16.61
C ALA A 381 14.40 -8.64 16.98
N ARG A 382 14.07 -8.06 18.14
CA ARG A 382 12.67 -7.81 18.58
C ARG A 382 11.96 -6.82 17.65
N LEU A 383 12.66 -5.77 17.24
CA LEU A 383 12.14 -4.79 16.29
C LEU A 383 11.93 -5.45 14.92
N GLY A 384 12.85 -6.29 14.47
CA GLY A 384 12.72 -7.05 13.21
C GLY A 384 11.50 -7.98 13.23
N GLU A 385 11.24 -8.65 14.34
CA GLU A 385 10.04 -9.50 14.47
C GLU A 385 8.74 -8.67 14.53
N LEU A 386 8.76 -7.47 15.12
CA LEU A 386 7.64 -6.54 15.09
C LEU A 386 7.34 -6.08 13.65
N TYR A 387 8.36 -5.60 12.93
CA TYR A 387 8.22 -5.17 11.53
C TYR A 387 7.75 -6.29 10.60
N ARG A 388 8.23 -7.52 10.84
CA ARG A 388 7.76 -8.69 10.09
C ARG A 388 6.27 -8.96 10.30
N LYS A 389 5.76 -8.84 11.53
CA LYS A 389 4.32 -8.99 11.85
C LYS A 389 3.47 -7.88 11.25
N GLU A 390 4.02 -6.68 11.15
CA GLU A 390 3.37 -5.50 10.56
C GLU A 390 3.49 -5.45 9.03
N GLY A 391 4.10 -6.45 8.38
CA GLY A 391 4.28 -6.49 6.92
C GLY A 391 5.35 -5.53 6.38
N ARG A 392 6.14 -4.88 7.24
CA ARG A 392 7.22 -3.94 6.90
C ARG A 392 8.53 -4.69 6.61
N SER A 393 8.47 -5.51 5.58
CA SER A 393 9.48 -6.56 5.33
C SER A 393 10.89 -6.04 5.02
N ALA A 394 11.02 -4.90 4.30
CA ALA A 394 12.32 -4.29 4.00
C ALA A 394 13.03 -3.82 5.27
N GLN A 395 12.30 -3.12 6.16
CA GLN A 395 12.83 -2.64 7.44
C GLN A 395 13.15 -3.79 8.39
N ALA A 396 12.31 -4.84 8.40
CA ALA A 396 12.57 -6.05 9.15
C ALA A 396 13.89 -6.71 8.73
N LEU A 397 14.16 -6.81 7.44
CA LEU A 397 15.38 -7.42 6.90
C LEU A 397 16.63 -6.66 7.33
N ASP A 398 16.58 -5.32 7.27
CA ASP A 398 17.72 -4.47 7.67
C ASP A 398 18.09 -4.63 9.15
N VAL A 399 17.11 -4.57 10.05
CA VAL A 399 17.38 -4.72 11.49
C VAL A 399 17.77 -6.15 11.87
N PHE A 400 17.25 -7.18 11.17
CA PHE A 400 17.74 -8.56 11.37
C PHE A 400 19.19 -8.73 10.94
N ARG A 401 19.60 -8.16 9.79
CA ARG A 401 21.00 -8.18 9.34
C ARG A 401 21.94 -7.57 10.37
N GLN A 402 21.62 -6.38 10.89
CA GLN A 402 22.41 -5.73 11.94
C GLN A 402 22.50 -6.60 13.20
N SER A 403 21.37 -7.20 13.62
CA SER A 403 21.37 -8.10 14.79
C SER A 403 22.22 -9.35 14.59
N VAL A 404 22.15 -10.00 13.42
CA VAL A 404 22.97 -11.17 13.07
C VAL A 404 24.46 -10.80 13.08
N GLU A 405 24.84 -9.69 12.43
CA GLU A 405 26.24 -9.24 12.37
C GLU A 405 26.84 -9.03 13.77
N ILE A 406 26.11 -8.34 14.65
CA ILE A 406 26.58 -8.11 16.02
C ILE A 406 26.75 -9.44 16.78
N ARG A 407 25.78 -10.35 16.68
CA ARG A 407 25.80 -11.63 17.39
C ARG A 407 26.89 -12.56 16.88
N VAL A 408 27.03 -12.69 15.56
CA VAL A 408 28.06 -13.51 14.95
C VAL A 408 29.47 -13.03 15.36
N ARG A 409 29.70 -11.69 15.32
CA ARG A 409 30.98 -11.11 15.73
C ARG A 409 31.31 -11.32 17.20
N LEU A 410 30.34 -11.30 18.12
CA LEU A 410 30.56 -11.34 19.56
C LEU A 410 30.41 -12.74 20.18
N LEU A 411 29.56 -13.57 19.61
CA LEU A 411 29.21 -14.89 20.15
C LEU A 411 29.73 -16.04 19.28
N GLY A 412 30.01 -15.73 18.00
CA GLY A 412 30.34 -16.74 16.98
C GLY A 412 29.11 -17.23 16.22
N GLU A 413 29.36 -17.90 15.10
CA GLU A 413 28.29 -18.39 14.21
C GLU A 413 27.47 -19.53 14.82
N GLU A 414 28.06 -20.35 15.65
CA GLU A 414 27.45 -21.54 16.24
C GLU A 414 26.64 -21.26 17.50
N HIS A 415 26.68 -20.03 18.01
CA HIS A 415 25.97 -19.68 19.23
C HIS A 415 24.44 -19.76 19.02
N PRO A 416 23.68 -20.35 19.99
CA PRO A 416 22.22 -20.51 19.87
C PRO A 416 21.49 -19.22 19.50
N ASP A 417 21.88 -18.07 20.07
CA ASP A 417 21.27 -16.78 19.78
C ASP A 417 21.56 -16.28 18.35
N SER A 418 22.74 -16.56 17.81
CA SER A 418 23.11 -16.26 16.42
C SER A 418 22.27 -17.11 15.47
N LEU A 419 22.15 -18.40 15.74
CA LEU A 419 21.32 -19.34 14.96
C LEU A 419 19.83 -18.98 15.00
N ALA A 420 19.31 -18.58 16.17
CA ALA A 420 17.93 -18.15 16.32
C ALA A 420 17.63 -16.90 15.49
N CYS A 421 18.57 -15.94 15.45
CA CYS A 421 18.42 -14.73 14.67
C CYS A 421 18.53 -15.01 13.15
N LYS A 422 19.47 -15.89 12.72
CA LYS A 422 19.57 -16.39 11.33
C LYS A 422 18.24 -17.07 10.90
N SER A 423 17.65 -17.90 11.76
CA SER A 423 16.35 -18.54 11.50
C SER A 423 15.19 -17.53 11.36
N GLY A 424 15.21 -16.44 12.15
CA GLY A 424 14.26 -15.33 12.03
C GLY A 424 14.37 -14.60 10.68
N MET A 425 15.60 -14.32 10.26
CA MET A 425 15.90 -13.71 8.97
C MET A 425 15.50 -14.61 7.78
N ALA A 426 15.80 -15.92 7.86
CA ALA A 426 15.41 -16.87 6.81
C ALA A 426 13.88 -16.95 6.64
N ARG A 427 13.13 -16.93 7.74
CA ARG A 427 11.66 -16.88 7.73
C ARG A 427 11.14 -15.64 7.01
N LEU A 428 11.76 -14.49 7.21
CA LEU A 428 11.42 -13.25 6.52
C LEU A 428 11.74 -13.31 5.04
N LEU A 429 12.93 -13.81 4.67
CA LEU A 429 13.34 -13.98 3.26
C LEU A 429 12.35 -14.89 2.51
N ARG A 430 11.90 -15.98 3.15
CA ARG A 430 10.85 -16.84 2.61
C ARG A 430 9.52 -16.10 2.38
N GLN A 431 9.12 -15.22 3.31
CA GLN A 431 7.91 -14.40 3.13
C GLN A 431 8.04 -13.40 1.98
N LEU A 432 9.27 -12.93 1.70
CA LEU A 432 9.58 -12.05 0.58
C LEU A 432 9.74 -12.77 -0.76
N GLY A 433 9.60 -14.11 -0.80
CA GLY A 433 9.81 -14.92 -1.99
C GLY A 433 11.30 -15.12 -2.37
N LYS A 434 12.24 -14.66 -1.54
CA LYS A 434 13.69 -14.86 -1.72
C LYS A 434 14.09 -16.25 -1.21
N LEU A 435 13.61 -17.27 -1.91
CA LEU A 435 13.66 -18.65 -1.44
C LEU A 435 15.08 -19.22 -1.38
N ASP A 436 15.96 -18.86 -2.32
CA ASP A 436 17.34 -19.34 -2.35
C ASP A 436 18.19 -18.79 -1.20
N GLU A 437 18.03 -17.48 -0.88
CA GLU A 437 18.68 -16.88 0.28
C GLU A 437 18.17 -17.50 1.60
N ALA A 438 16.85 -17.76 1.68
CA ALA A 438 16.25 -18.41 2.84
C ALA A 438 16.77 -19.85 3.03
N ARG A 439 16.80 -20.63 1.96
CA ARG A 439 17.31 -22.00 1.93
C ARG A 439 18.76 -22.07 2.41
N PHE A 440 19.62 -21.22 1.86
CA PHE A 440 21.03 -21.19 2.26
C PHE A 440 21.21 -20.98 3.77
N LEU A 441 20.47 -20.02 4.34
CA LEU A 441 20.54 -19.77 5.79
C LEU A 441 19.95 -20.91 6.62
N GLU A 442 18.88 -21.56 6.14
CA GLU A 442 18.23 -22.66 6.84
C GLU A 442 19.10 -23.94 6.81
N GLU A 443 19.80 -24.20 5.70
CA GLU A 443 20.78 -25.29 5.58
C GLU A 443 21.98 -25.05 6.52
N ASP A 444 22.55 -23.83 6.53
CA ASP A 444 23.64 -23.45 7.47
C ASP A 444 23.23 -23.67 8.94
N VAL A 445 22.06 -23.18 9.32
CA VAL A 445 21.52 -23.35 10.69
C VAL A 445 21.27 -24.81 11.02
N LEU A 446 20.76 -25.60 10.08
CA LEU A 446 20.51 -27.02 10.28
C LEU A 446 21.79 -27.81 10.49
N ASP A 447 22.79 -27.61 9.64
CA ASP A 447 24.10 -28.29 9.74
C ASP A 447 24.79 -28.05 11.09
N VAL A 448 24.78 -26.79 11.55
CA VAL A 448 25.36 -26.46 12.85
C VAL A 448 24.57 -27.12 14.01
N ARG A 449 23.22 -27.05 13.96
CA ARG A 449 22.37 -27.65 15.01
C ARG A 449 22.49 -29.17 15.05
N GLU A 450 22.61 -29.83 13.90
CA GLU A 450 22.81 -31.28 13.84
C GLU A 450 24.17 -31.66 14.45
N ARG A 451 25.22 -30.93 14.19
CA ARG A 451 26.55 -31.16 14.72
C ARG A 451 26.65 -30.88 16.21
N VAL A 452 26.03 -29.79 16.71
CA VAL A 452 26.18 -29.32 18.09
C VAL A 452 25.16 -29.95 19.03
N LEU A 453 23.90 -30.07 18.60
CA LEU A 453 22.77 -30.51 19.41
C LEU A 453 22.34 -31.96 19.11
N GLY A 454 22.73 -32.47 17.96
CA GLY A 454 22.30 -33.78 17.46
C GLY A 454 20.99 -33.74 16.68
N SER A 455 20.75 -34.81 15.90
CA SER A 455 19.66 -34.91 14.95
C SER A 455 18.26 -34.95 15.59
N GLU A 456 18.16 -35.34 16.86
CA GLU A 456 16.89 -35.53 17.58
C GLU A 456 16.54 -34.34 18.49
N HIS A 457 17.41 -33.31 18.56
CA HIS A 457 17.12 -32.15 19.40
C HIS A 457 15.93 -31.32 18.87
N PRO A 458 15.05 -30.80 19.74
CA PRO A 458 13.87 -30.03 19.31
C PRO A 458 14.20 -28.88 18.36
N ASP A 459 15.28 -28.14 18.60
CA ASP A 459 15.71 -27.03 17.75
C ASP A 459 16.20 -27.50 16.36
N THR A 460 16.83 -28.68 16.29
CA THR A 460 17.23 -29.31 15.04
C THR A 460 16.02 -29.74 14.23
N LEU A 461 15.03 -30.36 14.90
CA LEU A 461 13.77 -30.75 14.29
C LEU A 461 12.98 -29.52 13.78
N ALA A 462 12.99 -28.41 14.51
CA ALA A 462 12.38 -27.15 14.10
C ALA A 462 13.09 -26.56 12.86
N ALA A 463 14.44 -26.64 12.79
CA ALA A 463 15.20 -26.18 11.62
C ALA A 463 14.86 -27.02 10.38
N ARG A 464 14.80 -28.36 10.51
CA ARG A 464 14.35 -29.25 9.41
C ARG A 464 12.95 -28.91 8.93
N ALA A 465 12.03 -28.62 9.85
CA ALA A 465 10.66 -28.24 9.49
C ALA A 465 10.61 -26.90 8.75
N CYS A 466 11.50 -25.95 9.07
CA CYS A 466 11.62 -24.67 8.36
C CYS A 466 12.16 -24.88 6.94
N LEU A 467 13.25 -25.62 6.79
CA LEU A 467 13.82 -25.95 5.47
C LEU A 467 12.82 -26.69 4.59
N ALA A 468 12.06 -27.63 5.15
CA ALA A 468 10.98 -28.32 4.42
C ALA A 468 9.92 -27.34 3.89
N GLN A 469 9.60 -26.25 4.61
CA GLN A 469 8.66 -25.24 4.13
C GLN A 469 9.23 -24.41 2.98
N THR A 470 10.52 -24.08 3.01
CA THR A 470 11.19 -23.37 1.91
C THR A 470 11.24 -24.23 0.64
N LEU A 471 11.64 -25.51 0.77
CA LEU A 471 11.63 -26.48 -0.33
C LEU A 471 10.23 -26.66 -0.94
N LEU A 472 9.18 -26.68 -0.10
CA LEU A 472 7.80 -26.68 -0.58
C LEU A 472 7.48 -25.47 -1.46
N GLN A 473 7.92 -24.28 -1.07
CA GLN A 473 7.66 -23.07 -1.85
C GLN A 473 8.48 -23.07 -3.15
N GLN A 474 9.68 -23.63 -3.16
CA GLN A 474 10.50 -23.82 -4.35
C GLN A 474 9.92 -24.92 -5.30
N GLY A 475 8.94 -25.70 -4.83
CA GLY A 475 8.37 -26.79 -5.62
C GLY A 475 9.11 -28.13 -5.48
N GLU A 476 10.15 -28.21 -4.64
CA GLU A 476 10.91 -29.43 -4.37
C GLU A 476 10.15 -30.35 -3.39
N LEU A 477 8.99 -30.86 -3.84
CA LEU A 477 8.03 -31.57 -3.00
C LEU A 477 8.59 -32.88 -2.41
N ALA A 478 9.44 -33.60 -3.17
CA ALA A 478 10.03 -34.87 -2.72
C ALA A 478 11.05 -34.66 -1.60
N ALA A 479 11.93 -33.67 -1.72
CA ALA A 479 12.90 -33.32 -0.68
C ALA A 479 12.19 -32.81 0.59
N ALA A 480 11.17 -31.96 0.45
CA ALA A 480 10.36 -31.49 1.57
C ALA A 480 9.67 -32.66 2.30
N LEU A 481 9.10 -33.61 1.58
CA LEU A 481 8.45 -34.81 2.17
C LEU A 481 9.45 -35.65 2.97
N LEU A 482 10.66 -35.84 2.46
CA LEU A 482 11.71 -36.60 3.16
C LEU A 482 12.08 -35.97 4.51
N LEU A 483 12.28 -34.63 4.54
CA LEU A 483 12.54 -33.92 5.79
C LEU A 483 11.36 -34.00 6.76
N GLN A 484 10.13 -33.90 6.26
CA GLN A 484 8.92 -34.01 7.08
C GLN A 484 8.76 -35.43 7.66
N ASP A 485 9.09 -36.48 6.89
CA ASP A 485 9.06 -37.87 7.35
C ASP A 485 10.09 -38.12 8.48
N THR A 486 11.28 -37.52 8.37
CA THR A 486 12.29 -37.60 9.43
C THR A 486 11.85 -36.90 10.71
N VAL A 487 11.29 -35.68 10.62
CA VAL A 487 10.74 -34.92 11.77
C VAL A 487 9.59 -35.70 12.42
N LEU A 488 8.67 -36.22 11.61
CA LEU A 488 7.53 -37.00 12.11
C LEU A 488 7.98 -38.27 12.85
N ALA A 489 8.90 -39.00 12.28
CA ALA A 489 9.44 -40.22 12.91
C ALA A 489 10.09 -39.92 14.27
N SER A 490 10.81 -38.80 14.38
CA SER A 490 11.40 -38.34 15.64
C SER A 490 10.34 -37.96 16.68
N TYR A 491 9.32 -37.19 16.27
CA TYR A 491 8.22 -36.83 17.18
C TYR A 491 7.42 -38.03 17.65
N VAL A 492 7.16 -39.01 16.79
CA VAL A 492 6.46 -40.24 17.15
C VAL A 492 7.25 -41.02 18.20
N ARG A 493 8.59 -41.15 18.04
CA ARG A 493 9.46 -41.84 19.01
C ARG A 493 9.55 -41.14 20.36
N GLN A 494 9.67 -39.80 20.36
CA GLN A 494 9.92 -39.01 21.55
C GLN A 494 8.66 -38.68 22.33
N LEU A 495 7.59 -38.32 21.62
CA LEU A 495 6.37 -37.72 22.16
C LEU A 495 5.14 -38.62 22.04
N GLY A 496 5.20 -39.61 21.15
CA GLY A 496 4.05 -40.48 20.82
C GLY A 496 3.21 -39.93 19.69
N GLY A 497 2.35 -40.79 19.12
CA GLY A 497 1.56 -40.50 17.91
C GLY A 497 0.44 -39.46 18.07
N GLU A 498 -0.04 -39.26 19.32
CA GLU A 498 -1.15 -38.35 19.62
C GLU A 498 -0.69 -37.00 20.20
N HIS A 499 0.63 -36.80 20.35
CA HIS A 499 1.11 -35.50 20.83
C HIS A 499 0.82 -34.36 19.87
N PRO A 500 0.44 -33.17 20.34
CA PRO A 500 0.10 -32.03 19.47
C PRO A 500 1.12 -31.72 18.36
N LEU A 501 2.42 -31.71 18.69
CA LEU A 501 3.49 -31.50 17.72
C LEU A 501 3.58 -32.61 16.66
N THR A 502 3.29 -33.85 17.04
CA THR A 502 3.24 -34.99 16.11
C THR A 502 2.06 -34.83 15.14
N LEU A 503 0.90 -34.46 15.67
CA LEU A 503 -0.30 -34.20 14.84
C LEU A 503 -0.10 -33.00 13.90
N ASP A 504 0.59 -31.95 14.33
CA ASP A 504 0.95 -30.81 13.46
C ASP A 504 1.96 -31.22 12.36
N ALA A 505 2.90 -32.10 12.66
CA ALA A 505 3.83 -32.66 11.67
C ALA A 505 3.08 -33.53 10.65
N MET A 506 2.09 -34.32 11.09
CA MET A 506 1.21 -35.11 10.21
C MET A 506 0.38 -34.19 9.30
N ASP A 507 -0.20 -33.10 9.78
CA ASP A 507 -0.93 -32.12 8.97
C ASP A 507 -0.05 -31.51 7.88
N ARG A 508 1.17 -31.10 8.22
CA ARG A 508 2.14 -30.55 7.24
C ARG A 508 2.52 -31.56 6.17
N ARG A 509 2.76 -32.82 6.58
CA ARG A 509 3.02 -33.93 5.66
C ARG A 509 1.83 -34.18 4.71
N ALA A 510 0.62 -34.18 5.25
CA ALA A 510 -0.59 -34.33 4.45
C ALA A 510 -0.77 -33.21 3.42
N ALA A 511 -0.48 -31.96 3.79
CA ALA A 511 -0.50 -30.83 2.87
C ALA A 511 0.50 -31.01 1.71
N THR A 512 1.68 -31.55 1.98
CA THR A 512 2.68 -31.90 0.94
C THR A 512 2.17 -33.01 0.03
N LEU A 513 1.59 -34.06 0.60
CA LEU A 513 1.00 -35.16 -0.18
C LEU A 513 -0.13 -34.70 -1.10
N LEU A 514 -0.96 -33.74 -0.63
CA LEU A 514 -1.99 -33.12 -1.46
C LEU A 514 -1.40 -32.34 -2.65
N ARG A 515 -0.30 -31.64 -2.44
CA ARG A 515 0.40 -30.94 -3.53
C ARG A 515 1.04 -31.90 -4.54
N MET A 516 1.49 -33.07 -4.07
CA MET A 516 2.02 -34.16 -4.91
C MET A 516 0.92 -34.97 -5.63
N GLY A 517 -0.37 -34.68 -5.38
CA GLY A 517 -1.49 -35.47 -5.92
C GLY A 517 -1.68 -36.85 -5.26
N ARG A 518 -0.98 -37.15 -4.16
CA ARG A 518 -1.09 -38.42 -3.43
C ARG A 518 -2.31 -38.40 -2.49
N LEU A 519 -3.52 -38.28 -3.08
CA LEU A 519 -4.76 -37.99 -2.36
C LEU A 519 -5.14 -39.06 -1.34
N ALA A 520 -5.04 -40.34 -1.67
CA ALA A 520 -5.39 -41.43 -0.76
C ALA A 520 -4.53 -41.46 0.52
N GLN A 521 -3.21 -41.19 0.39
CA GLN A 521 -2.30 -41.12 1.54
C GLN A 521 -2.61 -39.90 2.40
N ALA A 522 -2.91 -38.74 1.78
CA ALA A 522 -3.28 -37.53 2.51
C ALA A 522 -4.58 -37.72 3.31
N GLN A 523 -5.60 -38.35 2.71
CA GLN A 523 -6.87 -38.66 3.39
C GLN A 523 -6.67 -39.57 4.60
N GLN A 524 -5.87 -40.64 4.47
CA GLN A 524 -5.57 -41.54 5.57
C GLN A 524 -4.91 -40.81 6.74
N VAL A 525 -3.89 -39.99 6.46
CA VAL A 525 -3.18 -39.21 7.50
C VAL A 525 -4.12 -38.21 8.17
N LEU A 526 -4.87 -37.43 7.36
CA LEU A 526 -5.80 -36.41 7.90
C LEU A 526 -6.95 -37.05 8.70
N GLY A 527 -7.47 -38.20 8.26
CA GLY A 527 -8.47 -38.95 9.02
C GLY A 527 -7.96 -39.34 10.40
N THR A 528 -6.72 -39.83 10.50
CA THR A 528 -6.07 -40.16 11.79
C THR A 528 -5.90 -38.90 12.66
N VAL A 529 -5.44 -37.77 12.08
CA VAL A 529 -5.25 -36.50 12.80
C VAL A 529 -6.59 -35.97 13.32
N VAL A 530 -7.62 -35.97 12.50
CA VAL A 530 -8.97 -35.49 12.89
C VAL A 530 -9.49 -36.32 14.06
N ALA A 531 -9.44 -37.65 13.97
CA ALA A 531 -9.90 -38.55 15.04
C ALA A 531 -9.13 -38.36 16.36
N ALA A 532 -7.81 -38.17 16.29
CA ALA A 532 -6.98 -37.89 17.46
C ALA A 532 -7.31 -36.52 18.09
N ARG A 533 -7.41 -35.45 17.27
CA ARG A 533 -7.74 -34.10 17.77
C ARG A 533 -9.16 -34.01 18.34
N GLU A 534 -10.12 -34.72 17.76
CA GLU A 534 -11.48 -34.79 18.31
C GLU A 534 -11.50 -35.40 19.72
N ARG A 535 -10.68 -36.45 19.96
CA ARG A 535 -10.55 -37.05 21.28
C ARG A 535 -9.83 -36.15 22.30
N LEU A 536 -8.78 -35.45 21.84
CA LEU A 536 -7.93 -34.66 22.73
C LEU A 536 -8.51 -33.29 23.06
N PHE A 537 -9.05 -32.61 22.03
CA PHE A 537 -9.45 -31.21 22.13
C PHE A 537 -10.96 -31.00 21.93
N GLY A 538 -11.66 -32.02 21.43
CA GLY A 538 -13.06 -31.91 21.03
C GLY A 538 -13.27 -31.51 19.59
N ALA A 539 -14.49 -31.75 19.10
CA ALA A 539 -14.88 -31.55 17.70
C ALA A 539 -14.89 -30.09 17.25
N GLU A 540 -15.02 -29.13 18.19
CA GLU A 540 -15.15 -27.69 17.94
C GLU A 540 -13.83 -26.92 18.17
N HIS A 541 -12.73 -27.59 18.55
CA HIS A 541 -11.45 -26.91 18.75
C HIS A 541 -10.89 -26.37 17.42
N GLY A 542 -10.25 -25.21 17.43
CA GLY A 542 -9.73 -24.55 16.22
C GLY A 542 -8.81 -25.45 15.39
N ASP A 543 -7.92 -26.20 16.04
CA ASP A 543 -7.01 -27.12 15.34
C ASP A 543 -7.76 -28.33 14.73
N THR A 544 -8.79 -28.84 15.43
CA THR A 544 -9.65 -29.89 14.90
C THR A 544 -10.40 -29.42 13.64
N LEU A 545 -10.97 -28.21 13.69
CA LEU A 545 -11.65 -27.62 12.55
C LEU A 545 -10.71 -27.41 11.36
N ARG A 546 -9.45 -27.00 11.63
CA ARG A 546 -8.44 -26.84 10.58
C ARG A 546 -8.11 -28.15 9.86
N SER A 547 -7.92 -29.24 10.62
CA SER A 547 -7.68 -30.56 10.03
C SER A 547 -8.91 -31.10 9.28
N LYS A 548 -10.13 -30.84 9.78
CA LYS A 548 -11.38 -31.16 9.05
C LYS A 548 -11.46 -30.44 7.71
N LEU A 549 -11.06 -29.16 7.65
CA LEU A 549 -11.00 -28.41 6.40
C LEU A 549 -9.99 -29.03 5.43
N ALA A 550 -8.80 -29.39 5.91
CA ALA A 550 -7.80 -30.05 5.07
C ALA A 550 -8.29 -31.42 4.56
N LEU A 551 -8.97 -32.19 5.42
CA LEU A 551 -9.58 -33.47 5.01
C LEU A 551 -10.69 -33.27 3.97
N ALA A 552 -11.53 -32.26 4.14
CA ALA A 552 -12.58 -31.94 3.17
C ALA A 552 -11.98 -31.55 1.81
N GLN A 553 -10.89 -30.78 1.78
CA GLN A 553 -10.16 -30.48 0.53
C GLN A 553 -9.56 -31.73 -0.11
N ALA A 554 -9.04 -32.66 0.69
CA ALA A 554 -8.51 -33.93 0.20
C ALA A 554 -9.60 -34.80 -0.43
N LEU A 555 -10.77 -34.90 0.24
CA LEU A 555 -11.95 -35.63 -0.27
C LEU A 555 -12.48 -35.00 -1.55
N GLY A 556 -12.64 -33.67 -1.59
CA GLY A 556 -13.10 -32.93 -2.76
C GLY A 556 -12.21 -33.16 -3.98
N ARG A 557 -10.89 -33.11 -3.81
CA ARG A 557 -9.93 -33.39 -4.90
C ARG A 557 -9.92 -34.85 -5.34
N ALA A 558 -10.27 -35.78 -4.44
CA ALA A 558 -10.37 -37.21 -4.76
C ALA A 558 -11.72 -37.59 -5.40
N GLY A 559 -12.67 -36.64 -5.50
CA GLY A 559 -13.99 -36.85 -6.09
C GLY A 559 -15.08 -37.23 -5.09
N ASP A 560 -14.78 -37.41 -3.80
CA ASP A 560 -15.79 -37.59 -2.74
C ASP A 560 -16.38 -36.22 -2.33
N LEU A 561 -17.17 -35.64 -3.23
CA LEU A 561 -17.77 -34.32 -3.04
C LEU A 561 -18.80 -34.33 -1.90
N GLU A 562 -19.51 -35.45 -1.71
CA GLU A 562 -20.52 -35.54 -0.65
C GLU A 562 -19.88 -35.64 0.76
N GLY A 563 -18.80 -36.39 0.90
CA GLY A 563 -18.02 -36.43 2.13
C GLY A 563 -17.43 -35.09 2.48
N ALA A 564 -16.86 -34.39 1.48
CA ALA A 564 -16.33 -33.04 1.64
C ALA A 564 -17.43 -32.04 2.08
N ARG A 565 -18.59 -32.06 1.43
CA ARG A 565 -19.73 -31.18 1.73
C ARG A 565 -20.22 -31.33 3.16
N ARG A 566 -20.36 -32.58 3.63
CA ARG A 566 -20.80 -32.88 5.01
C ARG A 566 -19.82 -32.34 6.05
N LEU A 567 -18.51 -32.50 5.83
CA LEU A 567 -17.49 -31.96 6.73
C LEU A 567 -17.48 -30.44 6.74
N LEU A 568 -17.54 -29.81 5.57
CA LEU A 568 -17.55 -28.34 5.46
C LEU A 568 -18.79 -27.73 6.11
N ALA A 569 -19.98 -28.33 5.91
CA ALA A 569 -21.21 -27.86 6.53
C ALA A 569 -21.13 -27.93 8.07
N ALA A 570 -20.59 -29.03 8.61
CA ALA A 570 -20.39 -29.15 10.05
C ALA A 570 -19.38 -28.12 10.61
N VAL A 571 -18.29 -27.88 9.90
CA VAL A 571 -17.29 -26.86 10.27
C VAL A 571 -17.90 -25.45 10.20
N LEU A 572 -18.64 -25.14 9.14
CA LEU A 572 -19.28 -23.86 8.92
C LEU A 572 -20.27 -23.53 10.06
N GLN A 573 -21.12 -24.46 10.45
CA GLN A 573 -22.07 -24.28 11.56
C GLN A 573 -21.38 -23.89 12.87
N VAL A 574 -20.24 -24.51 13.17
CA VAL A 574 -19.46 -24.18 14.37
C VAL A 574 -18.82 -22.81 14.27
N GLN A 575 -18.24 -22.48 13.10
CA GLN A 575 -17.58 -21.19 12.87
C GLN A 575 -18.58 -20.03 12.90
N GLU A 576 -19.77 -20.17 12.31
CA GLU A 576 -20.83 -19.15 12.34
C GLU A 576 -21.30 -18.86 13.78
N ARG A 577 -21.48 -19.91 14.58
CA ARG A 577 -21.87 -19.76 15.98
C ARG A 577 -20.78 -19.11 16.85
N ARG A 578 -19.49 -19.40 16.61
CA ARG A 578 -18.39 -18.98 17.50
C ARG A 578 -17.70 -17.68 17.04
N LEU A 579 -17.60 -17.49 15.75
CA LEU A 579 -16.82 -16.39 15.14
C LEU A 579 -17.73 -15.37 14.42
N GLY A 580 -18.96 -15.77 14.09
CA GLY A 580 -19.88 -14.98 13.30
C GLY A 580 -19.77 -15.21 11.79
N SER A 581 -20.77 -14.75 11.05
CA SER A 581 -20.91 -14.94 9.61
C SER A 581 -19.83 -14.23 8.77
N ASP A 582 -19.32 -13.11 9.27
CA ASP A 582 -18.41 -12.22 8.55
C ASP A 582 -16.93 -12.46 8.90
N HIS A 583 -16.64 -13.43 9.77
CA HIS A 583 -15.25 -13.76 10.12
C HIS A 583 -14.50 -14.42 8.96
N ALA A 584 -13.22 -14.06 8.76
CA ALA A 584 -12.40 -14.54 7.64
C ALA A 584 -12.37 -16.07 7.49
N ALA A 585 -12.29 -16.82 8.61
CA ALA A 585 -12.32 -18.29 8.57
C ALA A 585 -13.67 -18.84 8.13
N THR A 586 -14.79 -18.21 8.54
CA THR A 586 -16.15 -18.58 8.13
C THR A 586 -16.34 -18.35 6.63
N LEU A 587 -15.88 -17.20 6.13
CA LEU A 587 -15.93 -16.87 4.70
C LEU A 587 -15.08 -17.85 3.87
N ALA A 588 -13.87 -18.20 4.33
CA ALA A 588 -13.02 -19.18 3.64
C ALA A 588 -13.68 -20.57 3.56
N THR A 589 -14.39 -21.00 4.62
CA THR A 589 -15.12 -22.27 4.62
C THR A 589 -16.32 -22.22 3.67
N ARG A 590 -17.03 -21.11 3.59
CA ARG A 590 -18.10 -20.91 2.60
C ARG A 590 -17.58 -20.95 1.17
N ASP A 591 -16.39 -20.36 0.88
CA ASP A 591 -15.75 -20.48 -0.42
C ASP A 591 -15.53 -21.92 -0.84
N LEU A 592 -14.98 -22.74 0.07
CA LEU A 592 -14.77 -24.16 -0.19
C LEU A 592 -16.08 -24.92 -0.39
N LEU A 593 -17.11 -24.61 0.39
CA LEU A 593 -18.42 -25.23 0.26
C LEU A 593 -19.09 -24.89 -1.07
N ALA A 594 -18.96 -23.63 -1.52
CA ALA A 594 -19.46 -23.18 -2.81
C ALA A 594 -18.71 -23.89 -3.97
N ASP A 595 -17.36 -23.98 -3.88
CA ASP A 595 -16.55 -24.68 -4.89
C ASP A 595 -16.92 -26.19 -4.98
N ILE A 596 -17.19 -26.84 -3.84
CA ILE A 596 -17.67 -28.25 -3.83
C ILE A 596 -19.09 -28.37 -4.41
N GLY A 597 -20.01 -27.45 -4.05
CA GLY A 597 -21.35 -27.38 -4.63
C GLY A 597 -21.34 -27.21 -6.16
N ALA A 598 -20.50 -26.31 -6.64
CA ALA A 598 -20.25 -26.11 -8.07
C ALA A 598 -19.72 -27.38 -8.75
N GLY A 599 -18.82 -28.12 -8.10
CA GLY A 599 -18.31 -29.41 -8.57
C GLY A 599 -19.40 -30.52 -8.66
N GLN A 600 -20.45 -30.43 -7.82
CA GLN A 600 -21.64 -31.30 -7.86
C GLN A 600 -22.69 -30.84 -8.88
N GLY A 601 -22.50 -29.66 -9.51
CA GLY A 601 -23.49 -29.07 -10.41
C GLY A 601 -24.55 -28.21 -9.68
N ASP A 602 -24.44 -28.05 -8.37
CA ASP A 602 -25.33 -27.14 -7.57
C ASP A 602 -24.91 -25.68 -7.73
N TRP A 603 -25.07 -25.16 -8.94
CA TRP A 603 -24.76 -23.75 -9.24
C TRP A 603 -25.70 -22.77 -8.54
N ALA A 604 -26.92 -23.23 -8.14
CA ALA A 604 -27.86 -22.39 -7.39
C ALA A 604 -27.36 -22.13 -5.98
N GLY A 605 -26.95 -23.20 -5.28
CA GLY A 605 -26.37 -23.09 -3.96
C GLY A 605 -25.03 -22.33 -3.96
N ALA A 606 -24.17 -22.59 -4.95
CA ALA A 606 -22.90 -21.88 -5.11
C ALA A 606 -23.11 -20.37 -5.33
N ARG A 607 -24.05 -19.97 -6.20
CA ARG A 607 -24.42 -18.57 -6.41
C ARG A 607 -24.81 -17.89 -5.11
N GLN A 608 -25.74 -18.47 -4.35
CA GLN A 608 -26.23 -17.88 -3.10
C GLN A 608 -25.07 -17.67 -2.10
N LEU A 609 -24.21 -18.68 -1.94
CA LEU A 609 -23.04 -18.59 -1.06
C LEU A 609 -22.07 -17.48 -1.50
N HIS A 610 -21.84 -17.32 -2.80
CA HIS A 610 -20.98 -16.26 -3.32
C HIS A 610 -21.60 -14.86 -3.20
N GLU A 611 -22.93 -14.71 -3.37
CA GLU A 611 -23.65 -13.44 -3.11
C GLU A 611 -23.50 -13.01 -1.63
N ASP A 612 -23.74 -13.94 -0.70
CA ASP A 612 -23.57 -13.68 0.73
C ASP A 612 -22.13 -13.30 1.08
N GLN A 613 -21.15 -13.90 0.42
CA GLN A 613 -19.73 -13.60 0.63
C GLN A 613 -19.33 -12.24 0.07
N VAL A 614 -19.80 -11.91 -1.14
CA VAL A 614 -19.56 -10.57 -1.72
C VAL A 614 -20.09 -9.52 -0.77
N ALA A 615 -21.35 -9.65 -0.32
CA ALA A 615 -21.96 -8.72 0.63
C ALA A 615 -21.20 -8.62 1.97
N ALA A 616 -20.71 -9.74 2.50
CA ALA A 616 -19.92 -9.76 3.74
C ALA A 616 -18.53 -9.10 3.57
N ARG A 617 -17.83 -9.40 2.46
CA ARG A 617 -16.52 -8.82 2.17
C ARG A 617 -16.59 -7.34 1.81
N GLU A 618 -17.64 -6.90 1.13
CA GLU A 618 -17.91 -5.48 0.87
C GLU A 618 -18.08 -4.70 2.18
N ARG A 619 -18.87 -5.24 3.13
CA ARG A 619 -19.05 -4.61 4.45
C ARG A 619 -17.74 -4.54 5.25
N THR A 620 -16.94 -5.60 5.22
CA THR A 620 -15.78 -5.74 6.12
C THR A 620 -14.48 -5.16 5.54
N ARG A 621 -14.32 -5.19 4.21
CA ARG A 621 -13.07 -4.85 3.52
C ARG A 621 -13.24 -3.81 2.41
N GLY A 622 -14.46 -3.56 1.97
CA GLY A 622 -14.78 -2.65 0.86
C GLY A 622 -14.76 -3.32 -0.52
N LEU A 623 -15.29 -2.59 -1.51
CA LEU A 623 -15.41 -3.05 -2.90
C LEU A 623 -14.05 -3.29 -3.58
N ASP A 624 -13.06 -2.49 -3.21
CA ASP A 624 -11.74 -2.46 -3.86
C ASP A 624 -10.77 -3.53 -3.33
N HIS A 625 -11.18 -4.34 -2.36
CA HIS A 625 -10.28 -5.32 -1.77
C HIS A 625 -10.13 -6.56 -2.68
N PRO A 626 -8.88 -7.09 -2.87
CA PRO A 626 -8.64 -8.24 -3.77
C PRO A 626 -9.50 -9.47 -3.48
N GLU A 627 -9.79 -9.77 -2.21
CA GLU A 627 -10.66 -10.88 -1.85
C GLU A 627 -12.13 -10.63 -2.21
N THR A 628 -12.61 -9.39 -2.17
CA THR A 628 -13.96 -9.02 -2.62
C THR A 628 -14.07 -9.23 -4.12
N LEU A 629 -13.10 -8.74 -4.88
CA LEU A 629 -13.03 -8.92 -6.34
C LEU A 629 -12.95 -10.41 -6.74
N MET A 630 -12.21 -11.22 -5.97
CA MET A 630 -12.16 -12.67 -6.20
C MET A 630 -13.53 -13.33 -5.98
N SER A 631 -14.30 -12.93 -4.96
CA SER A 631 -15.66 -13.44 -4.72
C SER A 631 -16.61 -13.01 -5.83
N GLN A 632 -16.52 -11.78 -6.30
CA GLN A 632 -17.31 -11.27 -7.44
C GLN A 632 -17.01 -12.06 -8.71
N ARG A 633 -15.74 -12.41 -8.96
CA ARG A 633 -15.37 -13.27 -10.12
C ARG A 633 -15.99 -14.67 -10.01
N LYS A 634 -15.96 -15.30 -8.83
CA LYS A 634 -16.60 -16.61 -8.60
C LYS A 634 -18.12 -16.53 -8.72
N LEU A 635 -18.74 -15.44 -8.24
CA LEU A 635 -20.15 -15.17 -8.44
C LEU A 635 -20.50 -15.07 -9.93
N ALA A 636 -19.73 -14.31 -10.69
CA ALA A 636 -19.92 -14.18 -12.13
C ALA A 636 -19.82 -15.54 -12.84
N GLU A 637 -18.89 -16.41 -12.45
CA GLU A 637 -18.77 -17.76 -12.99
C GLU A 637 -20.02 -18.60 -12.67
N ALA A 638 -20.51 -18.57 -11.45
CA ALA A 638 -21.73 -19.29 -11.07
C ALA A 638 -22.96 -18.81 -11.85
N LEU A 639 -23.09 -17.50 -12.08
CA LEU A 639 -24.14 -16.89 -12.89
C LEU A 639 -24.06 -17.34 -14.36
N LEU A 640 -22.85 -17.37 -14.94
CA LEU A 640 -22.63 -17.87 -16.31
C LEU A 640 -23.06 -19.31 -16.48
N ARG A 641 -22.69 -20.20 -15.53
CA ARG A 641 -23.06 -21.61 -15.54
C ARG A 641 -24.58 -21.85 -15.44
N ARG A 642 -25.29 -20.88 -14.86
CA ARG A 642 -26.76 -20.88 -14.79
C ARG A 642 -27.43 -20.27 -16.03
N GLY A 643 -26.66 -19.63 -16.91
CA GLY A 643 -27.20 -18.93 -18.07
C GLY A 643 -27.74 -17.53 -17.76
N GLU A 644 -27.43 -16.97 -16.58
CA GLU A 644 -27.84 -15.63 -16.15
C GLU A 644 -26.83 -14.60 -16.68
N LEU A 645 -26.77 -14.44 -18.01
CA LEU A 645 -25.72 -13.71 -18.71
C LEU A 645 -25.69 -12.22 -18.37
N ASP A 646 -26.86 -11.57 -18.21
CA ASP A 646 -26.94 -10.14 -17.90
C ASP A 646 -26.43 -9.83 -16.50
N ALA A 647 -26.77 -10.68 -15.52
CA ALA A 647 -26.27 -10.54 -14.16
C ALA A 647 -24.76 -10.78 -14.10
N ALA A 648 -24.25 -11.80 -14.80
CA ALA A 648 -22.82 -12.09 -14.89
C ALA A 648 -22.03 -10.92 -15.51
N ARG A 649 -22.55 -10.35 -16.61
CA ARG A 649 -22.01 -9.16 -17.28
C ARG A 649 -21.88 -8.00 -16.32
N SER A 650 -22.96 -7.66 -15.59
CA SER A 650 -22.96 -6.55 -14.64
C SER A 650 -21.87 -6.68 -13.57
N VAL A 651 -21.71 -7.90 -13.00
CA VAL A 651 -20.67 -8.15 -11.99
C VAL A 651 -19.26 -8.06 -12.62
N GLN A 652 -19.07 -8.57 -13.84
CA GLN A 652 -17.77 -8.50 -14.53
C GLN A 652 -17.38 -7.08 -14.93
N GLU A 653 -18.35 -6.24 -15.34
CA GLU A 653 -18.12 -4.82 -15.63
C GLU A 653 -17.65 -4.08 -14.38
N GLN A 654 -18.27 -4.33 -13.20
CA GLN A 654 -17.83 -3.74 -11.93
C GLN A 654 -16.40 -4.17 -11.57
N VAL A 655 -16.07 -5.45 -11.68
CA VAL A 655 -14.71 -5.94 -11.41
C VAL A 655 -13.69 -5.31 -12.37
N LEU A 656 -14.03 -5.18 -13.66
CA LEU A 656 -13.17 -4.57 -14.65
C LEU A 656 -12.91 -3.09 -14.34
N GLU A 657 -13.96 -2.33 -13.98
CA GLU A 657 -13.83 -0.92 -13.60
C GLU A 657 -12.87 -0.73 -12.42
N VAL A 658 -13.00 -1.57 -11.38
CA VAL A 658 -12.11 -1.51 -10.22
C VAL A 658 -10.68 -1.88 -10.59
N HIS A 659 -10.45 -2.96 -11.36
CA HIS A 659 -9.11 -3.34 -11.80
C HIS A 659 -8.46 -2.26 -12.68
N ALA A 660 -9.20 -1.68 -13.63
CA ALA A 660 -8.69 -0.60 -14.49
C ALA A 660 -8.28 0.64 -13.67
N ARG A 661 -9.09 1.00 -12.67
CA ARG A 661 -8.84 2.14 -11.78
C ARG A 661 -7.66 1.94 -10.85
N LEU A 662 -7.51 0.74 -10.25
CA LEU A 662 -6.49 0.46 -9.23
C LEU A 662 -5.14 0.02 -9.82
N LEU A 663 -5.18 -0.80 -10.87
CA LEU A 663 -4.01 -1.47 -11.42
C LEU A 663 -3.57 -0.91 -12.77
N GLY A 664 -4.49 -0.20 -13.45
CA GLY A 664 -4.28 0.31 -14.79
C GLY A 664 -4.76 -0.65 -15.90
N GLU A 665 -4.89 -0.10 -17.11
CA GLU A 665 -5.50 -0.77 -18.27
C GLU A 665 -4.71 -1.98 -18.78
N ASP A 666 -3.40 -1.99 -18.60
CA ASP A 666 -2.48 -3.01 -19.10
C ASP A 666 -2.06 -4.02 -18.03
N HIS A 667 -2.58 -3.94 -16.80
CA HIS A 667 -2.25 -4.91 -15.76
C HIS A 667 -2.85 -6.29 -16.09
N LEU A 668 -2.14 -7.37 -15.75
CA LEU A 668 -2.54 -8.74 -16.07
C LEU A 668 -3.96 -9.08 -15.59
N ASP A 669 -4.33 -8.67 -14.36
CA ASP A 669 -5.67 -8.89 -13.80
C ASP A 669 -6.74 -8.10 -14.55
N THR A 670 -6.43 -6.88 -15.01
CA THR A 670 -7.33 -6.08 -15.84
C THR A 670 -7.55 -6.75 -17.20
N LEU A 671 -6.49 -7.26 -17.82
CA LEU A 671 -6.58 -8.00 -19.08
C LEU A 671 -7.37 -9.30 -18.91
N HIS A 672 -7.22 -10.01 -17.80
CA HIS A 672 -8.04 -11.18 -17.47
C HIS A 672 -9.53 -10.83 -17.34
N SER A 673 -9.86 -9.72 -16.66
CA SER A 673 -11.24 -9.26 -16.50
C SER A 673 -11.86 -8.89 -17.86
N LYS A 674 -11.12 -8.20 -18.73
CA LYS A 674 -11.53 -7.89 -20.11
C LYS A 674 -11.83 -9.15 -20.90
N LYS A 675 -10.96 -10.18 -20.81
CA LYS A 675 -11.16 -11.47 -21.48
C LYS A 675 -12.42 -12.19 -20.99
N GLN A 676 -12.65 -12.22 -19.67
CA GLN A 676 -13.85 -12.86 -19.10
C GLN A 676 -15.13 -12.17 -19.58
N LEU A 677 -15.16 -10.83 -19.57
CA LEU A 677 -16.29 -10.05 -20.05
C LEU A 677 -16.52 -10.28 -21.57
N ALA A 678 -15.45 -10.32 -22.36
CA ALA A 678 -15.55 -10.63 -23.80
C ALA A 678 -16.21 -11.99 -24.04
N GLY A 679 -15.86 -13.02 -23.25
CA GLY A 679 -16.49 -14.34 -23.34
C GLY A 679 -17.99 -14.31 -23.01
N THR A 680 -18.42 -13.51 -22.05
CA THR A 680 -19.83 -13.33 -21.68
C THR A 680 -20.61 -12.61 -22.79
N LEU A 681 -20.05 -11.52 -23.33
CA LEU A 681 -20.64 -10.78 -24.46
C LEU A 681 -20.79 -11.65 -25.70
N GLN A 682 -19.85 -12.53 -25.97
CA GLN A 682 -19.93 -13.47 -27.08
C GLN A 682 -21.07 -14.46 -26.88
N GLN A 683 -21.31 -14.97 -25.67
CA GLN A 683 -22.45 -15.82 -25.34
C GLN A 683 -23.79 -15.08 -25.44
N GLN A 684 -23.82 -13.77 -25.17
CA GLN A 684 -24.99 -12.91 -25.37
C GLN A 684 -25.26 -12.59 -26.86
N GLY A 685 -24.31 -12.89 -27.74
CA GLY A 685 -24.40 -12.57 -29.17
C GLY A 685 -23.84 -11.20 -29.56
N ASP A 686 -23.33 -10.43 -28.62
CA ASP A 686 -22.68 -9.14 -28.87
C ASP A 686 -21.22 -9.34 -29.30
N SER A 687 -21.06 -9.86 -30.52
CA SER A 687 -19.74 -10.21 -31.07
C SER A 687 -18.87 -9.02 -31.36
N GLU A 688 -19.45 -7.81 -31.57
CA GLU A 688 -18.69 -6.59 -31.83
C GLU A 688 -18.03 -6.07 -30.55
N ALA A 689 -18.80 -5.96 -29.47
CA ALA A 689 -18.25 -5.55 -28.17
C ALA A 689 -17.22 -6.56 -27.63
N ALA A 690 -17.49 -7.88 -27.80
CA ALA A 690 -16.53 -8.92 -27.41
C ALA A 690 -15.19 -8.75 -28.15
N ARG A 691 -15.24 -8.51 -29.47
CA ARG A 691 -14.04 -8.31 -30.31
C ARG A 691 -13.23 -7.09 -29.89
N LEU A 692 -13.88 -5.98 -29.55
CA LEU A 692 -13.19 -4.77 -29.09
C LEU A 692 -12.41 -5.03 -27.79
N LEU A 693 -13.00 -5.78 -26.85
CA LEU A 693 -12.30 -6.15 -25.62
C LEU A 693 -11.14 -7.12 -25.85
N GLU A 694 -11.33 -8.10 -26.74
CA GLU A 694 -10.25 -9.01 -27.12
C GLU A 694 -9.08 -8.28 -27.78
N ASP A 695 -9.34 -7.31 -28.66
CA ASP A 695 -8.30 -6.48 -29.29
C ASP A 695 -7.57 -5.62 -28.25
N ALA A 696 -8.28 -5.11 -27.25
CA ALA A 696 -7.69 -4.40 -26.12
C ALA A 696 -6.79 -5.32 -25.29
N VAL A 697 -7.19 -6.59 -25.05
CA VAL A 697 -6.34 -7.57 -24.34
C VAL A 697 -5.10 -7.92 -25.14
N LEU A 698 -5.20 -8.14 -26.45
CA LEU A 698 -4.07 -8.43 -27.32
C LEU A 698 -3.06 -7.26 -27.31
N SER A 699 -3.55 -6.03 -27.47
CA SER A 699 -2.71 -4.83 -27.45
C SER A 699 -2.05 -4.59 -26.09
N GLY A 700 -2.75 -4.82 -24.99
CA GLY A 700 -2.23 -4.71 -23.62
C GLY A 700 -1.17 -5.80 -23.35
N SER A 701 -1.43 -7.04 -23.73
CA SER A 701 -0.46 -8.13 -23.61
C SER A 701 0.82 -7.88 -24.41
N ASP A 702 0.70 -7.35 -25.64
CA ASP A 702 1.85 -6.96 -26.47
C ASP A 702 2.68 -5.86 -25.78
N ARG A 703 2.04 -4.86 -25.14
CA ARG A 703 2.76 -3.82 -24.37
C ARG A 703 3.50 -4.40 -23.16
N LEU A 704 2.89 -5.33 -22.42
CA LEU A 704 3.54 -6.01 -21.31
C LEU A 704 4.76 -6.84 -21.76
N LEU A 705 4.64 -7.57 -22.86
CA LEU A 705 5.71 -8.42 -23.38
C LEU A 705 6.88 -7.62 -23.97
N ASN A 706 6.63 -6.42 -24.48
CA ASN A 706 7.63 -5.54 -25.08
C ASN A 706 8.16 -4.45 -24.14
N ALA A 707 7.67 -4.38 -22.89
CA ALA A 707 8.17 -3.44 -21.90
C ALA A 707 9.64 -3.74 -21.55
N PRO A 708 10.51 -2.72 -21.42
CA PRO A 708 11.89 -2.93 -21.02
C PRO A 708 11.94 -3.64 -19.66
N VAL A 709 12.74 -4.71 -19.58
CA VAL A 709 12.85 -5.62 -18.42
C VAL A 709 13.35 -4.85 -17.19
N THR A 710 12.44 -4.26 -16.45
CA THR A 710 12.70 -3.73 -15.10
C THR A 710 11.71 -4.38 -14.14
N GLY A 711 12.04 -5.63 -13.71
CA GLY A 711 11.45 -6.24 -12.53
C GLY A 711 10.08 -6.92 -12.68
N HIS A 712 9.62 -7.26 -13.88
CA HIS A 712 8.44 -8.12 -14.02
C HIS A 712 8.84 -9.59 -13.76
N ALA A 713 8.14 -10.23 -12.83
CA ALA A 713 8.32 -11.65 -12.59
C ALA A 713 7.97 -12.45 -13.88
N ASP A 714 8.72 -13.50 -14.19
CA ASP A 714 8.49 -14.36 -15.36
C ASP A 714 7.03 -14.84 -15.44
N SER A 715 6.38 -15.03 -14.29
CA SER A 715 4.96 -15.40 -14.20
C SER A 715 3.97 -14.40 -14.82
N VAL A 716 4.28 -13.09 -14.82
CA VAL A 716 3.44 -12.05 -15.44
C VAL A 716 3.56 -12.12 -16.95
N LEU A 717 4.77 -12.33 -17.45
CA LEU A 717 5.03 -12.48 -18.88
C LEU A 717 4.39 -13.76 -19.43
N ASP A 718 4.47 -14.86 -18.69
CA ASP A 718 3.82 -16.12 -19.06
C ASP A 718 2.29 -15.99 -19.03
N GLY A 719 1.73 -15.27 -18.05
CA GLY A 719 0.30 -14.95 -18.01
C GLY A 719 -0.17 -14.12 -19.19
N ALA A 720 0.59 -13.10 -19.58
CA ALA A 720 0.27 -12.27 -20.76
C ALA A 720 0.32 -13.07 -22.07
N ARG A 721 1.30 -13.95 -22.23
CA ARG A 721 1.39 -14.89 -23.39
C ARG A 721 0.22 -15.86 -23.44
N HIS A 722 -0.11 -16.47 -22.31
CA HIS A 722 -1.23 -17.40 -22.24
C HIS A 722 -2.58 -16.75 -22.58
N LEU A 723 -2.81 -15.51 -22.15
CA LEU A 723 -3.99 -14.73 -22.55
C LEU A 723 -4.04 -14.51 -24.06
N GLN A 724 -2.94 -14.09 -24.64
CA GLN A 724 -2.80 -13.85 -26.07
C GLN A 724 -3.10 -15.13 -26.87
N GLU A 725 -2.47 -16.24 -26.51
CA GLU A 725 -2.68 -17.53 -27.15
C GLU A 725 -4.13 -18.01 -27.07
N THR A 726 -4.77 -17.85 -25.91
CA THR A 726 -6.16 -18.30 -25.72
C THR A 726 -7.14 -17.53 -26.60
N ILE A 727 -6.97 -16.22 -26.76
CA ILE A 727 -7.82 -15.41 -27.63
C ILE A 727 -7.57 -15.74 -29.10
N LEU A 728 -6.30 -15.91 -29.48
CA LEU A 728 -5.93 -16.24 -30.85
C LEU A 728 -6.45 -17.63 -31.26
N ALA A 729 -6.35 -18.63 -30.38
CA ALA A 729 -6.92 -19.97 -30.61
C ALA A 729 -8.44 -19.94 -30.72
N GLY A 730 -9.14 -19.16 -29.88
CA GLY A 730 -10.58 -18.97 -29.97
C GLY A 730 -11.02 -18.35 -31.27
N ARG A 731 -10.33 -17.33 -31.76
CA ARG A 731 -10.58 -16.73 -33.08
C ARG A 731 -10.32 -17.67 -34.23
N ALA A 732 -9.27 -18.49 -34.14
CA ALA A 732 -8.94 -19.48 -35.15
C ALA A 732 -9.99 -20.61 -35.25
N SER A 733 -10.59 -21.03 -34.15
CA SER A 733 -11.61 -22.07 -34.11
C SER A 733 -13.04 -21.61 -34.49
N GLY A 734 -13.37 -20.35 -34.27
CA GLY A 734 -14.71 -19.78 -34.50
C GLY A 734 -14.94 -19.19 -35.89
N ARG A 735 -13.90 -18.99 -36.72
CA ARG A 735 -13.97 -18.41 -38.08
C ARG A 735 -13.32 -19.31 -39.11
N GLY A 736 -13.80 -19.25 -40.34
CA GLY A 736 -13.22 -20.04 -41.44
C GLY A 736 -11.71 -19.74 -41.60
N VAL A 737 -10.95 -20.79 -41.82
CA VAL A 737 -9.47 -20.82 -41.81
C VAL A 737 -8.78 -19.86 -42.80
N ALA A 738 -9.54 -19.25 -43.70
CA ALA A 738 -9.03 -18.36 -44.75
C ALA A 738 -9.20 -16.86 -44.52
N GLU A 739 -9.78 -16.44 -43.38
CA GLU A 739 -9.92 -15.01 -43.12
C GLU A 739 -8.59 -14.36 -42.68
N PRO A 740 -8.33 -13.09 -43.10
CA PRO A 740 -7.09 -12.36 -42.78
C PRO A 740 -6.78 -12.30 -41.27
N ASP A 741 -7.79 -12.18 -40.44
CA ASP A 741 -7.66 -12.10 -38.98
C ASP A 741 -7.22 -13.45 -38.39
N THR A 742 -7.70 -14.56 -38.93
CA THR A 742 -7.30 -15.92 -38.53
C THR A 742 -5.85 -16.21 -38.88
N LEU A 743 -5.42 -15.79 -40.07
CA LEU A 743 -4.03 -15.92 -40.51
C LEU A 743 -3.09 -15.02 -39.66
N ALA A 744 -3.50 -13.81 -39.32
CA ALA A 744 -2.75 -12.92 -38.44
C ALA A 744 -2.56 -13.56 -37.04
N SER A 745 -3.61 -14.20 -36.53
CA SER A 745 -3.59 -14.93 -35.26
C SER A 745 -2.62 -16.11 -35.29
N MET A 746 -2.68 -16.92 -36.36
CA MET A 746 -1.75 -18.06 -36.56
C MET A 746 -0.29 -17.65 -36.64
N ILE A 747 0.00 -16.50 -37.28
CA ILE A 747 1.35 -15.94 -37.36
C ILE A 747 1.90 -15.58 -35.99
N LEU A 748 1.10 -14.98 -35.11
CA LEU A 748 1.47 -14.62 -33.75
C LEU A 748 1.65 -15.86 -32.87
N MET A 749 0.74 -16.86 -32.98
CA MET A 749 0.88 -18.12 -32.26
C MET A 749 2.18 -18.85 -32.64
N LEU A 750 2.47 -18.94 -33.93
CA LEU A 750 3.72 -19.55 -34.41
C LEU A 750 4.95 -18.81 -33.91
N GLN A 751 4.90 -17.47 -33.86
CA GLN A 751 5.97 -16.67 -33.30
C GLN A 751 6.21 -16.98 -31.82
N GLY A 752 5.14 -17.08 -31.01
CA GLY A 752 5.23 -17.41 -29.58
C GLY A 752 5.76 -18.84 -29.33
N MET A 753 5.38 -19.81 -30.17
CA MET A 753 5.90 -21.19 -30.10
C MET A 753 7.38 -21.27 -30.47
N ILE A 754 7.83 -20.51 -31.47
CA ILE A 754 9.24 -20.41 -31.84
C ILE A 754 10.08 -19.85 -30.70
N GLU A 755 9.58 -18.83 -30.00
CA GLU A 755 10.29 -18.19 -28.87
C GLU A 755 10.41 -19.12 -27.66
N ARG A 756 9.52 -20.10 -27.52
CA ARG A 756 9.55 -21.11 -26.44
C ARG A 756 10.19 -22.43 -26.84
N GLU A 757 10.77 -22.50 -28.03
CA GLU A 757 11.37 -23.75 -28.57
C GLU A 757 10.39 -24.94 -28.63
N GLN A 758 9.07 -24.66 -28.71
CA GLN A 758 8.01 -25.70 -28.80
C GLN A 758 7.78 -26.18 -30.22
N TYR A 759 8.83 -26.66 -30.84
CA TYR A 759 8.84 -26.99 -32.28
C TYR A 759 7.87 -28.10 -32.69
N ALA A 760 7.66 -29.10 -31.83
CA ALA A 760 6.75 -30.21 -32.16
C ALA A 760 5.28 -29.76 -32.27
N GLN A 761 4.86 -28.82 -31.42
CA GLN A 761 3.52 -28.22 -31.48
C GLN A 761 3.41 -27.17 -32.61
N ALA A 762 4.50 -26.51 -32.91
CA ALA A 762 4.59 -25.52 -33.96
C ALA A 762 4.47 -26.14 -35.37
N ASP A 763 4.88 -27.41 -35.57
CA ASP A 763 4.81 -28.09 -36.87
C ASP A 763 3.36 -28.25 -37.40
N GLU A 764 2.41 -28.65 -36.55
CA GLU A 764 0.97 -28.78 -36.97
C GLU A 764 0.41 -27.40 -37.35
N LEU A 765 0.71 -26.37 -36.58
CA LEU A 765 0.26 -25.00 -36.84
C LEU A 765 0.92 -24.45 -38.11
N ALA A 766 2.19 -24.75 -38.33
CA ALA A 766 2.97 -24.29 -39.47
C ALA A 766 2.44 -24.87 -40.79
N ASP A 767 2.10 -26.16 -40.82
CA ASP A 767 1.51 -26.83 -41.99
C ASP A 767 0.14 -26.25 -42.34
N HIS A 768 -0.68 -25.98 -41.33
CA HIS A 768 -1.99 -25.38 -41.51
C HIS A 768 -1.87 -23.93 -42.03
N MET A 769 -1.00 -23.16 -41.41
CA MET A 769 -0.73 -21.77 -41.83
C MET A 769 -0.14 -21.69 -43.24
N LYS A 770 0.79 -22.59 -43.59
CA LYS A 770 1.34 -22.72 -44.93
C LYS A 770 0.26 -22.88 -45.97
N SER A 771 -0.65 -23.83 -45.73
CA SER A 771 -1.75 -24.10 -46.65
C SER A 771 -2.70 -22.91 -46.86
N CYS A 772 -2.88 -22.10 -45.83
CA CYS A 772 -3.70 -20.88 -45.87
C CYS A 772 -3.00 -19.71 -46.59
N LEU A 773 -1.69 -19.50 -46.33
CA LEU A 773 -0.90 -18.42 -46.93
C LEU A 773 -0.75 -18.55 -48.45
N LEU A 774 -0.77 -19.77 -48.97
CA LEU A 774 -0.65 -20.07 -50.41
C LEU A 774 -1.97 -19.86 -51.19
N ARG A 775 -3.13 -19.65 -50.52
CA ARG A 775 -4.42 -19.44 -51.21
C ARG A 775 -4.45 -18.07 -51.92
N PRO A 776 -5.17 -17.98 -53.09
CA PRO A 776 -5.43 -16.69 -53.72
C PRO A 776 -6.30 -15.80 -52.85
N GLY A 777 -6.04 -14.46 -52.84
CA GLY A 777 -6.80 -13.50 -52.04
C GLY A 777 -6.20 -13.08 -50.70
N VAL A 778 -5.16 -13.74 -50.21
CA VAL A 778 -4.45 -13.34 -48.97
C VAL A 778 -3.72 -12.02 -49.17
N PRO A 779 -3.90 -11.02 -48.27
CA PRO A 779 -3.21 -9.74 -48.35
C PRO A 779 -1.69 -9.91 -48.37
N GLY A 780 -1.03 -9.29 -49.33
CA GLY A 780 0.41 -9.51 -49.60
C GLY A 780 1.35 -9.13 -48.42
N LYS A 781 0.91 -8.25 -47.54
CA LYS A 781 1.63 -7.90 -46.31
C LYS A 781 1.58 -9.04 -45.29
N LEU A 782 0.42 -9.66 -45.16
CA LEU A 782 0.17 -10.78 -44.22
C LEU A 782 0.91 -12.03 -44.71
N ARG A 783 0.83 -12.32 -46.00
CA ARG A 783 1.56 -13.45 -46.65
C ARG A 783 3.08 -13.33 -46.40
N ARG A 784 3.69 -12.14 -46.64
CA ARG A 784 5.12 -11.95 -46.38
C ARG A 784 5.49 -12.14 -44.92
N ARG A 785 4.67 -11.66 -43.96
CA ARG A 785 4.92 -11.83 -42.52
C ARG A 785 4.82 -13.30 -42.09
N GLY A 786 3.80 -14.03 -42.58
CA GLY A 786 3.64 -15.44 -42.27
C GLY A 786 4.76 -16.31 -42.86
N MET A 787 5.13 -16.08 -44.09
CA MET A 787 6.26 -16.79 -44.74
C MET A 787 7.58 -16.54 -44.04
N ALA A 788 7.81 -15.33 -43.52
CA ALA A 788 9.02 -15.00 -42.76
C ALA A 788 9.11 -15.82 -41.45
N GLN A 789 7.99 -16.00 -40.75
CA GLN A 789 7.95 -16.81 -39.50
C GLN A 789 8.16 -18.30 -39.79
N LEU A 790 7.52 -18.87 -40.82
CA LEU A 790 7.77 -20.23 -41.24
C LEU A 790 9.25 -20.47 -41.61
N LYS A 791 9.87 -19.57 -42.36
CA LYS A 791 11.30 -19.64 -42.72
C LYS A 791 12.17 -19.58 -41.46
N LYS A 792 11.83 -18.72 -40.48
CA LYS A 792 12.52 -18.62 -39.20
C LYS A 792 12.44 -19.93 -38.41
N MET A 793 11.26 -20.53 -38.31
CA MET A 793 11.03 -21.78 -37.60
C MET A 793 11.84 -22.94 -38.20
N TYR A 794 11.71 -23.17 -39.53
CA TYR A 794 12.43 -24.25 -40.20
C TYR A 794 13.96 -24.07 -40.15
N LYS A 795 14.44 -22.83 -40.14
CA LYS A 795 15.88 -22.57 -39.91
C LYS A 795 16.34 -22.97 -38.51
N LEU A 796 15.55 -22.64 -37.48
CA LEU A 796 15.89 -22.96 -36.09
C LEU A 796 15.79 -24.45 -35.80
N GLN A 797 14.86 -25.16 -36.46
CA GLN A 797 14.77 -26.63 -36.41
C GLN A 797 15.86 -27.36 -37.22
N GLY A 798 16.60 -26.64 -38.03
CA GLY A 798 17.56 -27.26 -38.97
C GLY A 798 16.89 -28.06 -40.12
N ASN A 799 15.57 -27.87 -40.35
CA ASN A 799 14.81 -28.57 -41.36
C ASN A 799 14.96 -27.93 -42.77
N LEU A 800 16.08 -28.23 -43.41
CA LEU A 800 16.42 -27.70 -44.73
C LEU A 800 15.47 -28.12 -45.84
N ASN A 801 14.91 -29.35 -45.76
CA ASN A 801 13.95 -29.84 -46.76
C ASN A 801 12.65 -29.05 -46.75
N ALA A 802 12.09 -28.80 -45.55
CA ALA A 802 10.89 -27.96 -45.40
C ALA A 802 11.11 -26.50 -45.81
N LEU A 803 12.31 -25.98 -45.58
CA LEU A 803 12.68 -24.63 -45.99
C LEU A 803 12.74 -24.49 -47.50
N LEU A 804 13.35 -25.49 -48.21
CA LEU A 804 13.39 -25.53 -49.68
C LEU A 804 12.02 -25.70 -50.31
N ALA A 805 11.21 -26.62 -49.81
CA ALA A 805 9.81 -26.81 -50.26
C ALA A 805 8.96 -25.54 -50.08
N LEU A 806 9.16 -24.79 -48.95
CA LEU A 806 8.44 -23.53 -48.73
C LEU A 806 8.87 -22.43 -49.74
N GLN A 807 10.14 -22.41 -50.17
CA GLN A 807 10.63 -21.47 -51.19
C GLN A 807 10.08 -21.81 -52.59
N GLU A 808 10.03 -23.09 -52.95
CA GLU A 808 9.41 -23.56 -54.20
C GLU A 808 7.92 -23.20 -54.28
N ASP A 809 7.15 -23.47 -53.23
CA ASP A 809 5.74 -23.12 -53.12
C ASP A 809 5.47 -21.62 -53.23
N GLU A 810 6.35 -20.79 -52.66
CA GLU A 810 6.27 -19.33 -52.75
C GLU A 810 6.47 -18.83 -54.19
N VAL A 811 7.43 -19.40 -54.91
CA VAL A 811 7.69 -19.09 -56.33
C VAL A 811 6.52 -19.48 -57.21
N GLN A 812 5.97 -20.70 -57.03
CA GLN A 812 4.80 -21.16 -57.79
C GLN A 812 3.56 -20.28 -57.54
N ALA A 813 3.33 -19.88 -56.29
CA ALA A 813 2.19 -19.00 -55.95
C ALA A 813 2.34 -17.60 -56.57
N LEU A 814 3.55 -17.07 -56.66
CA LEU A 814 3.85 -15.79 -57.34
C LEU A 814 3.69 -15.90 -58.87
N GLU A 815 4.11 -17.00 -59.48
CA GLU A 815 3.95 -17.25 -60.93
C GLU A 815 2.48 -17.42 -61.30
N GLY A 816 1.68 -18.11 -60.45
CA GLY A 816 0.21 -18.25 -60.64
C GLY A 816 -0.48 -16.89 -60.57
N ALA A 817 -0.14 -16.03 -59.58
CA ALA A 817 -0.71 -14.69 -59.44
C ALA A 817 -0.29 -13.74 -60.59
N LEU A 818 0.90 -13.89 -61.14
CA LEU A 818 1.32 -13.16 -62.32
C LEU A 818 0.61 -13.61 -63.61
N SER A 819 0.29 -14.88 -63.74
CA SER A 819 -0.47 -15.40 -64.88
C SER A 819 -1.93 -14.98 -64.85
N GLU A 820 -2.59 -14.97 -63.68
CA GLU A 820 -3.95 -14.44 -63.50
C GLU A 820 -4.05 -12.92 -63.80
N ALA A 821 -3.06 -12.14 -63.34
CA ALA A 821 -3.00 -10.71 -63.61
C ALA A 821 -2.78 -10.40 -65.11
N ARG A 822 -2.16 -11.30 -65.86
CA ARG A 822 -2.04 -11.21 -67.34
C ARG A 822 -3.30 -11.60 -68.06
N ILE A 823 -4.12 -12.49 -67.55
CA ILE A 823 -5.40 -12.92 -68.14
C ILE A 823 -6.48 -11.84 -67.88
N GLY A 824 -6.45 -11.15 -66.74
CA GLY A 824 -7.38 -10.08 -66.39
C GLY A 824 -7.12 -8.74 -67.14
N GLN A 825 -6.00 -8.58 -67.89
CA GLN A 825 -5.69 -7.44 -68.72
C GLN A 825 -5.96 -7.70 -70.23
N ARG A 826 -6.46 -8.87 -70.61
CA ARG A 826 -7.00 -9.17 -71.91
C ARG A 826 -8.54 -9.24 -71.81
#